data_0dfb14cc1524a76bb62adcfc32b70af2
#
_entry.id   0dfb14cc1524a76bb62adcfc32b70af2
#
_cell.length_a   1.000
_cell.length_b   1.000
_cell.length_c   1.000
_cell.angle_alpha   90.00
_cell.angle_beta   90.00
_cell.angle_gamma   90.00
#
_symmetry.space_group_name_H-M   'P 1'
#
loop_
_entity.id
_entity.type
_entity.pdbx_description
1 polymer ?
#
loop_
_entity_poly.entity_id
_entity_poly.type
_entity_poly.pdbx_seq_one_letter_code
_entity_poly.pdbx_strand_id
1 'polypeptide(L)'
;MRKRLLPAVIAGIIAIAAFGIRLYAIDRLPVDYDEDDYLRAAQLISDGLRAGDPGILLRSNYRPEHPPLQKIAFALAVLPLGPRPEIADAETSAPPSRSLPADMVSAARVSAAVFAAAQTAALALLNPLAAVAVAVNSYHVKYTSQVMLESLPSLTSVLCVLAYLAWARGGKRRWMWLVLSAVALGLTAASKYLYCIAGLAVVADAFLRAVGQARGLPWRAALRATGRGLAPLMGWGALALLVFFVADPYLWPNPAGRLADSIVYHSAYSSGAEVQSASFPPWQPFVWLSGSVAWERSAYLLSLDLAITLLALAGLGRLWRRQRVYAWWLLLGLGFLLVWNTKWPQYILLVSVPMAVAAGEGLRAVLLEPLAARWAERTAPRRAGEQPATRRDLWRATPWLLPGAIALTALAGFPLLYQGLMAMTDLNTLSLRDGITGGVFRAALNGLAGLEAPSGFSLYRLGEPGEWRTTVVHYTGLRQIGDVFAGVFSAQTWFSLMWAALSVTLSATLGTGVALVLNRRGLRFAGVWRALFVIPWAIPEFLGAVAWAQLMDPDGGWLSLALGAPLPALDGALGTLLAQTLAGVWMGFPIVMLTATAALKLIPIDVYDGAAMDGATGAGLLRHITLPLVFPLLVPALIVRAVFAFNQFYLFMPFRGGSTLASLAYQLVQPRPGPGFGRAGGLYAVSAAVDVFIVAALLIGVLALSRRTRAAEGVTYA
;
A
#
# COMPACT_ATOMS: atom_id res chain seq x y z
N MET A 1 -24.25 -7.41 -30.41
CA MET A 1 -22.88 -7.98 -30.46
C MET A 1 -21.78 -6.97 -30.15
N ARG A 2 -21.69 -5.77 -30.75
CA ARG A 2 -20.60 -4.78 -30.53
C ARG A 2 -20.37 -4.38 -29.06
N LYS A 3 -21.41 -4.25 -28.21
CA LYS A 3 -21.24 -3.87 -26.79
C LYS A 3 -20.55 -4.92 -25.90
N ARG A 4 -20.45 -6.20 -26.34
CA ARG A 4 -19.79 -7.29 -25.59
C ARG A 4 -18.36 -7.58 -26.10
N LEU A 5 -18.04 -7.19 -27.33
CA LEU A 5 -16.75 -7.43 -27.95
C LEU A 5 -15.66 -6.50 -27.37
N LEU A 6 -15.97 -5.22 -27.16
CA LEU A 6 -14.98 -4.25 -26.68
C LEU A 6 -14.33 -4.62 -25.32
N PRO A 7 -15.08 -5.02 -24.28
CA PRO A 7 -14.45 -5.46 -23.01
C PRO A 7 -13.55 -6.68 -23.19
N ALA A 8 -13.95 -7.64 -24.02
CA ALA A 8 -13.14 -8.84 -24.29
C ALA A 8 -11.86 -8.51 -25.05
N VAL A 9 -11.90 -7.58 -26.03
CA VAL A 9 -10.73 -7.11 -26.74
C VAL A 9 -9.75 -6.38 -25.79
N ILE A 10 -10.27 -5.49 -24.94
CA ILE A 10 -9.45 -4.79 -23.93
C ILE A 10 -8.80 -5.80 -22.98
N ALA A 11 -9.55 -6.78 -22.50
CA ALA A 11 -9.02 -7.83 -21.62
C ALA A 11 -7.92 -8.64 -22.33
N GLY A 12 -8.11 -8.98 -23.60
CA GLY A 12 -7.11 -9.66 -24.42
C GLY A 12 -5.83 -8.84 -24.59
N ILE A 13 -5.94 -7.55 -24.90
CA ILE A 13 -4.78 -6.65 -25.04
C ILE A 13 -4.00 -6.57 -23.73
N ILE A 14 -4.69 -6.37 -22.60
CA ILE A 14 -4.04 -6.27 -21.28
C ILE A 14 -3.36 -7.61 -20.92
N ALA A 15 -4.01 -8.75 -21.22
CA ALA A 15 -3.43 -10.07 -20.98
C ALA A 15 -2.17 -10.34 -21.81
N ILE A 16 -2.18 -9.97 -23.09
CA ILE A 16 -1.02 -10.09 -23.99
C ILE A 16 0.12 -9.20 -23.48
N ALA A 17 -0.17 -7.96 -23.10
CA ALA A 17 0.83 -7.07 -22.53
C ALA A 17 1.40 -7.63 -21.21
N ALA A 18 0.53 -8.14 -20.30
CA ALA A 18 0.96 -8.76 -19.06
C ALA A 18 1.81 -10.00 -19.26
N PHE A 19 1.49 -10.82 -20.26
CA PHE A 19 2.30 -11.97 -20.66
C PHE A 19 3.65 -11.54 -21.22
N GLY A 20 3.66 -10.56 -22.13
CA GLY A 20 4.89 -10.01 -22.71
C GLY A 20 5.85 -9.42 -21.67
N ILE A 21 5.32 -8.71 -20.66
CA ILE A 21 6.12 -8.20 -19.53
C ILE A 21 6.79 -9.36 -18.78
N ARG A 22 6.08 -10.47 -18.56
CA ARG A 22 6.62 -11.64 -17.88
C ARG A 22 7.62 -12.42 -18.71
N LEU A 23 7.37 -12.58 -20.01
CA LEU A 23 8.36 -13.15 -20.92
C LEU A 23 9.66 -12.35 -20.93
N TYR A 24 9.56 -11.02 -20.91
CA TYR A 24 10.73 -10.15 -20.79
C TYR A 24 11.50 -10.37 -19.49
N ALA A 25 10.78 -10.64 -18.37
CA ALA A 25 11.38 -10.84 -17.06
C ALA A 25 11.98 -12.25 -16.88
N ILE A 26 11.42 -13.28 -17.51
CA ILE A 26 11.80 -14.70 -17.34
C ILE A 26 13.31 -14.92 -17.48
N ASP A 27 13.92 -14.41 -18.54
CA ASP A 27 15.35 -14.61 -18.84
C ASP A 27 16.26 -13.67 -18.04
N ARG A 28 15.71 -12.67 -17.37
CA ARG A 28 16.45 -11.62 -16.64
C ARG A 28 16.40 -11.80 -15.13
N LEU A 29 15.43 -12.55 -14.65
CA LEU A 29 15.32 -12.84 -13.23
C LEU A 29 16.28 -14.00 -12.90
N PRO A 30 17.18 -13.84 -11.91
CA PRO A 30 17.98 -14.94 -11.41
C PRO A 30 17.08 -16.03 -10.81
N VAL A 31 17.68 -17.19 -10.55
CA VAL A 31 17.01 -18.26 -9.83
C VAL A 31 16.76 -17.81 -8.38
N ASP A 32 15.52 -17.93 -7.91
CA ASP A 32 15.14 -17.64 -6.53
C ASP A 32 15.40 -18.87 -5.64
N TYR A 33 15.44 -18.64 -4.34
CA TYR A 33 15.78 -19.66 -3.33
C TYR A 33 14.92 -20.93 -3.39
N ASP A 34 13.61 -20.77 -3.70
CA ASP A 34 12.66 -21.89 -3.74
C ASP A 34 12.49 -22.52 -5.14
N GLU A 35 13.06 -21.93 -6.21
CA GLU A 35 12.82 -22.39 -7.58
C GLU A 35 13.40 -23.79 -7.85
N ASP A 36 14.53 -24.12 -7.27
CA ASP A 36 15.15 -25.44 -7.39
C ASP A 36 14.28 -26.52 -6.77
N ASP A 37 13.71 -26.27 -5.60
CA ASP A 37 12.82 -27.19 -4.89
C ASP A 37 11.55 -27.49 -5.71
N TYR A 38 10.90 -26.45 -6.24
CA TYR A 38 9.67 -26.64 -7.01
C TYR A 38 9.94 -27.23 -8.40
N LEU A 39 11.10 -26.94 -9.00
CA LEU A 39 11.52 -27.54 -10.24
C LEU A 39 11.88 -29.04 -10.04
N ARG A 40 12.53 -29.39 -8.93
CA ARG A 40 12.77 -30.76 -8.54
C ARG A 40 11.46 -31.53 -8.32
N ALA A 41 10.50 -30.93 -7.62
CA ALA A 41 9.18 -31.54 -7.47
C ALA A 41 8.50 -31.80 -8.83
N ALA A 42 8.62 -30.85 -9.75
CA ALA A 42 8.10 -30.99 -11.12
C ALA A 42 8.82 -32.08 -11.90
N GLN A 43 10.15 -32.18 -11.75
CA GLN A 43 10.95 -33.24 -12.37
C GLN A 43 10.54 -34.64 -11.88
N LEU A 44 10.48 -34.86 -10.57
CA LEU A 44 10.07 -36.12 -9.98
C LEU A 44 8.70 -36.61 -10.49
N ILE A 45 7.74 -35.69 -10.57
CA ILE A 45 6.41 -36.00 -11.09
C ILE A 45 6.48 -36.29 -12.59
N SER A 46 7.19 -35.49 -13.39
CA SER A 46 7.27 -35.70 -14.84
C SER A 46 7.98 -36.99 -15.21
N ASP A 47 9.03 -37.38 -14.46
CA ASP A 47 9.78 -38.61 -14.70
C ASP A 47 8.93 -39.84 -14.35
N GLY A 48 8.17 -39.78 -13.24
CA GLY A 48 7.22 -40.86 -12.89
C GLY A 48 6.14 -41.02 -13.97
N LEU A 49 5.59 -39.91 -14.48
CA LEU A 49 4.58 -39.94 -15.57
C LEU A 49 5.18 -40.49 -16.88
N ARG A 50 6.44 -40.18 -17.23
CA ARG A 50 7.15 -40.72 -18.39
C ARG A 50 7.38 -42.22 -18.25
N ALA A 51 7.66 -42.72 -17.04
CA ALA A 51 7.79 -44.12 -16.74
C ALA A 51 6.47 -44.92 -16.75
N GLY A 52 5.35 -44.23 -17.04
CA GLY A 52 4.02 -44.85 -17.01
C GLY A 52 3.50 -45.13 -15.60
N ASP A 53 4.01 -44.41 -14.59
CA ASP A 53 3.65 -44.57 -13.18
C ASP A 53 2.86 -43.37 -12.65
N PRO A 54 1.55 -43.26 -12.91
CA PRO A 54 0.73 -42.18 -12.34
C PRO A 54 0.60 -42.24 -10.81
N GLY A 55 0.93 -43.40 -10.21
CA GLY A 55 0.95 -43.58 -8.75
C GLY A 55 2.00 -42.71 -8.04
N ILE A 56 2.93 -42.10 -8.79
CA ILE A 56 3.88 -41.10 -8.26
C ILE A 56 3.13 -39.95 -7.57
N LEU A 57 1.99 -39.52 -8.08
CA LEU A 57 1.16 -38.44 -7.51
C LEU A 57 0.61 -38.80 -6.12
N LEU A 58 0.46 -40.07 -5.81
CA LEU A 58 -0.03 -40.55 -4.51
C LEU A 58 1.10 -40.73 -3.48
N ARG A 59 2.30 -41.07 -3.98
CA ARG A 59 3.43 -41.47 -3.13
C ARG A 59 4.40 -40.33 -2.84
N SER A 60 4.57 -39.41 -3.77
CA SER A 60 5.60 -38.36 -3.68
C SER A 60 5.02 -36.97 -3.86
N ASN A 61 5.31 -36.10 -2.91
CA ASN A 61 5.16 -34.67 -3.02
C ASN A 61 6.40 -34.03 -2.39
N TYR A 62 7.41 -33.74 -3.20
CA TYR A 62 8.60 -33.04 -2.71
C TYR A 62 8.19 -31.67 -2.17
N ARG A 63 8.66 -31.29 -0.98
CA ARG A 63 8.12 -30.19 -0.16
C ARG A 63 6.63 -30.42 0.17
N PRO A 64 6.32 -31.46 0.99
CA PRO A 64 4.95 -31.92 1.25
C PRO A 64 4.10 -30.91 2.05
N GLU A 65 4.72 -29.94 2.69
CA GLU A 65 4.05 -28.83 3.38
C GLU A 65 3.23 -27.95 2.43
N HIS A 66 3.56 -27.97 1.13
CA HIS A 66 2.80 -27.26 0.09
C HIS A 66 2.00 -28.23 -0.77
N PRO A 67 0.71 -27.92 -1.07
CA PRO A 67 -0.12 -28.73 -1.95
C PRO A 67 0.50 -28.91 -3.35
N PRO A 68 0.21 -30.04 -4.04
CA PRO A 68 0.93 -30.41 -5.25
C PRO A 68 0.43 -29.79 -6.55
N LEU A 69 -0.77 -29.17 -6.60
CA LEU A 69 -1.42 -28.81 -7.87
C LEU A 69 -0.57 -27.89 -8.76
N GLN A 70 0.07 -26.87 -8.18
CA GLN A 70 0.97 -25.98 -8.95
C GLN A 70 2.24 -26.74 -9.41
N LYS A 71 2.77 -27.67 -8.59
CA LYS A 71 3.93 -28.50 -8.94
C LYS A 71 3.57 -29.47 -10.08
N ILE A 72 2.35 -30.03 -10.07
CA ILE A 72 1.82 -30.84 -11.16
C ILE A 72 1.72 -30.01 -12.45
N ALA A 73 1.27 -28.75 -12.36
CA ALA A 73 1.22 -27.87 -13.52
C ALA A 73 2.62 -27.61 -14.11
N PHE A 74 3.63 -27.42 -13.27
CA PHE A 74 5.03 -27.33 -13.71
C PHE A 74 5.52 -28.65 -14.31
N ALA A 75 5.18 -29.79 -13.70
CA ALA A 75 5.52 -31.11 -14.22
C ALA A 75 4.98 -31.34 -15.64
N LEU A 76 3.73 -30.94 -15.88
CA LEU A 76 3.12 -31.01 -17.21
C LEU A 76 3.80 -30.09 -18.23
N ALA A 77 4.31 -28.91 -17.80
CA ALA A 77 5.04 -28.00 -18.65
C ALA A 77 6.43 -28.54 -19.05
N VAL A 78 7.11 -29.26 -18.16
CA VAL A 78 8.44 -29.85 -18.42
C VAL A 78 8.37 -31.28 -19.03
N LEU A 79 7.22 -31.93 -18.96
CA LEU A 79 7.01 -33.28 -19.47
C LEU A 79 7.45 -33.46 -20.95
N PRO A 80 7.18 -32.53 -21.89
CA PRO A 80 7.58 -32.66 -23.29
C PRO A 80 9.10 -32.58 -23.53
N LEU A 81 9.89 -32.06 -22.58
CA LEU A 81 11.33 -31.84 -22.77
C LEU A 81 12.18 -33.12 -22.72
N GLY A 82 11.56 -34.24 -22.34
CA GLY A 82 12.27 -35.51 -22.15
C GLY A 82 13.06 -35.57 -20.84
N PRO A 83 13.75 -36.74 -20.58
CA PRO A 83 14.54 -36.91 -19.37
C PRO A 83 15.69 -35.89 -19.27
N ARG A 84 15.96 -35.42 -18.06
CA ARG A 84 17.08 -34.54 -17.74
C ARG A 84 17.85 -35.05 -16.53
N PRO A 85 19.11 -34.64 -16.33
CA PRO A 85 19.86 -34.97 -15.12
C PRO A 85 19.04 -34.56 -13.87
N GLU A 86 19.12 -35.40 -12.85
CA GLU A 86 18.39 -35.16 -11.60
C GLU A 86 18.89 -33.89 -10.94
N ILE A 87 17.94 -33.02 -10.54
CA ILE A 87 18.23 -31.83 -9.78
C ILE A 87 18.58 -32.23 -8.36
N ALA A 88 19.79 -31.87 -7.91
CA ALA A 88 20.28 -32.21 -6.60
C ALA A 88 19.43 -31.69 -5.46
N ASP A 89 19.34 -32.42 -4.35
CA ASP A 89 18.61 -32.01 -3.15
C ASP A 89 19.30 -30.84 -2.47
N ALA A 90 18.51 -29.82 -2.12
CA ALA A 90 18.99 -28.62 -1.43
C ALA A 90 19.57 -28.90 -0.05
N GLU A 91 19.06 -29.94 0.64
CA GLU A 91 19.50 -30.30 1.99
C GLU A 91 20.81 -31.12 2.00
N THR A 92 21.11 -31.76 0.90
CA THR A 92 22.29 -32.67 0.80
C THR A 92 23.45 -32.11 -0.04
N SER A 93 23.24 -31.01 -0.74
CA SER A 93 24.21 -30.42 -1.69
C SER A 93 24.65 -29.02 -1.30
N ALA A 94 25.96 -28.80 -1.16
CA ALA A 94 26.50 -27.45 -0.91
C ALA A 94 26.34 -26.53 -2.11
N PRO A 95 25.98 -25.22 -1.92
CA PRO A 95 26.07 -24.24 -2.99
C PRO A 95 27.54 -24.06 -3.37
N PRO A 96 27.93 -23.96 -4.66
CA PRO A 96 27.24 -23.45 -5.84
C PRO A 96 27.03 -24.49 -6.98
N SER A 97 26.99 -25.76 -6.70
CA SER A 97 26.96 -26.84 -7.74
C SER A 97 25.58 -27.07 -8.38
N ARG A 98 24.59 -26.25 -8.09
CA ARG A 98 23.22 -26.44 -8.58
C ARG A 98 23.04 -25.81 -9.96
N SER A 99 23.46 -26.49 -11.01
CA SER A 99 23.10 -26.10 -12.38
C SER A 99 21.70 -26.62 -12.69
N LEU A 100 20.69 -25.76 -12.65
CA LEU A 100 19.35 -26.10 -13.09
C LEU A 100 19.32 -26.18 -14.63
N PRO A 101 18.63 -27.17 -15.24
CA PRO A 101 18.45 -27.25 -16.68
C PRO A 101 17.67 -26.01 -17.18
N ALA A 102 18.30 -25.16 -18.00
CA ALA A 102 17.75 -23.87 -18.42
C ALA A 102 16.41 -24.02 -19.17
N ASP A 103 16.25 -25.08 -19.96
CA ASP A 103 15.01 -25.38 -20.69
C ASP A 103 13.86 -25.75 -19.74
N MET A 104 14.13 -26.50 -18.66
CA MET A 104 13.12 -26.81 -17.64
C MET A 104 12.71 -25.55 -16.86
N VAL A 105 13.68 -24.73 -16.45
CA VAL A 105 13.42 -23.42 -15.79
C VAL A 105 12.53 -22.56 -16.67
N SER A 106 12.89 -22.43 -17.96
CA SER A 106 12.14 -21.61 -18.90
C SER A 106 10.72 -22.14 -19.13
N ALA A 107 10.53 -23.45 -19.32
CA ALA A 107 9.21 -24.06 -19.51
C ALA A 107 8.29 -23.87 -18.28
N ALA A 108 8.83 -24.08 -17.08
CA ALA A 108 8.08 -23.89 -15.83
C ALA A 108 7.72 -22.41 -15.59
N ARG A 109 8.67 -21.49 -15.83
CA ARG A 109 8.44 -20.03 -15.72
C ARG A 109 7.41 -19.55 -16.74
N VAL A 110 7.44 -20.02 -17.99
CA VAL A 110 6.41 -19.72 -19.00
C VAL A 110 5.03 -20.19 -18.55
N SER A 111 4.94 -21.39 -17.98
CA SER A 111 3.68 -21.91 -17.41
C SER A 111 3.14 -20.98 -16.32
N ALA A 112 3.98 -20.52 -15.41
CA ALA A 112 3.59 -19.52 -14.40
C ALA A 112 3.08 -18.21 -15.02
N ALA A 113 3.77 -17.72 -16.04
CA ALA A 113 3.39 -16.49 -16.76
C ALA A 113 2.04 -16.63 -17.48
N VAL A 114 1.70 -17.80 -18.01
CA VAL A 114 0.38 -18.09 -18.62
C VAL A 114 -0.73 -17.96 -17.59
N PHE A 115 -0.60 -18.54 -16.39
CA PHE A 115 -1.58 -18.40 -15.32
C PHE A 115 -1.76 -16.93 -14.89
N ALA A 116 -0.69 -16.20 -14.79
CA ALA A 116 -0.74 -14.77 -14.45
C ALA A 116 -1.39 -13.91 -15.54
N ALA A 117 -1.16 -14.22 -16.81
CA ALA A 117 -1.84 -13.56 -17.92
C ALA A 117 -3.35 -13.88 -17.93
N ALA A 118 -3.73 -15.13 -17.67
CA ALA A 118 -5.13 -15.54 -17.52
C ALA A 118 -5.82 -14.85 -16.34
N GLN A 119 -5.12 -14.71 -15.20
CA GLN A 119 -5.61 -13.93 -14.06
C GLN A 119 -5.85 -12.46 -14.43
N THR A 120 -4.90 -11.86 -15.14
CA THR A 120 -4.99 -10.47 -15.58
C THR A 120 -6.16 -10.27 -16.55
N ALA A 121 -6.37 -11.22 -17.48
CA ALA A 121 -7.52 -11.23 -18.38
C ALA A 121 -8.85 -11.32 -17.61
N ALA A 122 -8.96 -12.24 -16.68
CA ALA A 122 -10.14 -12.40 -15.84
C ALA A 122 -10.48 -11.13 -15.05
N LEU A 123 -9.45 -10.51 -14.45
CA LEU A 123 -9.61 -9.26 -13.71
C LEU A 123 -10.00 -8.08 -14.62
N ALA A 124 -9.47 -8.03 -15.85
CA ALA A 124 -9.78 -6.98 -16.83
C ALA A 124 -11.25 -6.95 -17.24
N LEU A 125 -11.93 -8.11 -17.24
CA LEU A 125 -13.37 -8.18 -17.51
C LEU A 125 -14.21 -7.48 -16.42
N LEU A 126 -13.68 -7.37 -15.19
CA LEU A 126 -14.32 -6.63 -14.10
C LEU A 126 -13.84 -5.18 -14.04
N ASN A 127 -12.55 -4.98 -14.04
CA ASN A 127 -11.91 -3.68 -13.86
C ASN A 127 -10.58 -3.62 -14.64
N PRO A 128 -10.57 -3.06 -15.87
CA PRO A 128 -9.36 -2.95 -16.67
C PRO A 128 -8.21 -2.20 -15.98
N LEU A 129 -8.52 -1.18 -15.16
CA LEU A 129 -7.50 -0.41 -14.45
C LEU A 129 -6.81 -1.26 -13.36
N ALA A 130 -7.57 -2.10 -12.67
CA ALA A 130 -7.02 -3.05 -11.72
C ALA A 130 -6.13 -4.09 -12.41
N ALA A 131 -6.54 -4.57 -13.58
CA ALA A 131 -5.75 -5.52 -14.37
C ALA A 131 -4.41 -4.91 -14.82
N VAL A 132 -4.40 -3.66 -15.26
CA VAL A 132 -3.16 -2.93 -15.57
C VAL A 132 -2.27 -2.81 -14.33
N ALA A 133 -2.84 -2.46 -13.17
CA ALA A 133 -2.07 -2.37 -11.93
C ALA A 133 -1.40 -3.70 -11.56
N VAL A 134 -2.13 -4.84 -11.66
CA VAL A 134 -1.53 -6.18 -11.44
C VAL A 134 -0.48 -6.52 -12.48
N ALA A 135 -0.71 -6.15 -13.76
CA ALA A 135 0.22 -6.45 -14.85
C ALA A 135 1.61 -5.83 -14.65
N VAL A 136 1.68 -4.64 -14.00
CA VAL A 136 2.92 -3.86 -13.82
C VAL A 136 3.43 -3.85 -12.37
N ASN A 137 2.73 -4.45 -11.41
CA ASN A 137 3.21 -4.57 -10.04
C ASN A 137 4.46 -5.46 -10.01
N SER A 138 5.58 -4.95 -9.46
CA SER A 138 6.87 -5.61 -9.56
C SER A 138 6.92 -6.95 -8.80
N TYR A 139 6.31 -7.05 -7.62
CA TYR A 139 6.20 -8.30 -6.87
C TYR A 139 5.39 -9.34 -7.64
N HIS A 140 4.27 -8.91 -8.24
CA HIS A 140 3.44 -9.82 -9.02
C HIS A 140 4.18 -10.29 -10.28
N VAL A 141 4.89 -9.40 -10.97
CA VAL A 141 5.72 -9.78 -12.13
C VAL A 141 6.80 -10.77 -11.70
N LYS A 142 7.56 -10.49 -10.62
CA LYS A 142 8.61 -11.38 -10.13
C LYS A 142 8.09 -12.79 -9.87
N TYR A 143 7.20 -12.92 -8.90
CA TYR A 143 6.78 -14.22 -8.37
C TYR A 143 5.82 -15.00 -9.28
N THR A 144 5.38 -14.41 -10.39
CA THR A 144 4.65 -15.12 -11.45
C THR A 144 5.44 -15.26 -12.75
N SER A 145 6.74 -14.89 -12.75
CA SER A 145 7.71 -15.14 -13.82
C SER A 145 8.82 -16.09 -13.38
N GLN A 146 8.75 -16.61 -12.17
CA GLN A 146 9.66 -17.59 -11.59
C GLN A 146 8.90 -18.89 -11.28
N VAL A 147 9.63 -20.00 -10.98
CA VAL A 147 9.04 -21.29 -10.63
C VAL A 147 8.57 -21.25 -9.16
N MET A 148 7.57 -20.43 -8.91
CA MET A 148 7.00 -20.17 -7.59
C MET A 148 5.54 -20.62 -7.51
N LEU A 149 5.05 -20.93 -6.30
CA LEU A 149 3.70 -21.49 -6.12
C LEU A 149 2.58 -20.41 -6.08
N GLU A 150 2.81 -19.23 -6.65
CA GLU A 150 1.92 -18.07 -6.54
C GLU A 150 0.97 -17.91 -7.73
N SER A 151 1.35 -18.34 -8.92
CA SER A 151 0.64 -17.97 -10.15
C SER A 151 -0.74 -18.63 -10.29
N LEU A 152 -0.85 -19.93 -10.04
CA LEU A 152 -2.12 -20.66 -10.15
C LEU A 152 -3.11 -20.29 -9.02
N PRO A 153 -2.71 -20.24 -7.72
CA PRO A 153 -3.65 -19.84 -6.68
C PRO A 153 -4.06 -18.35 -6.81
N SER A 154 -3.21 -17.48 -7.35
CA SER A 154 -3.61 -16.12 -7.69
C SER A 154 -4.72 -16.07 -8.75
N LEU A 155 -4.62 -16.88 -9.80
CA LEU A 155 -5.67 -17.02 -10.82
C LEU A 155 -6.94 -17.56 -10.22
N THR A 156 -6.87 -18.71 -9.52
CA THR A 156 -8.06 -19.43 -9.04
C THR A 156 -8.79 -18.64 -7.94
N SER A 157 -8.08 -17.90 -7.07
CA SER A 157 -8.69 -17.01 -6.09
C SER A 157 -9.46 -15.84 -6.75
N VAL A 158 -8.93 -15.26 -7.83
CA VAL A 158 -9.65 -14.26 -8.63
C VAL A 158 -10.92 -14.87 -9.25
N LEU A 159 -10.82 -16.06 -9.86
CA LEU A 159 -11.97 -16.76 -10.46
C LEU A 159 -13.03 -17.08 -9.40
N CYS A 160 -12.61 -17.50 -8.19
CA CYS A 160 -13.53 -17.73 -7.07
C CYS A 160 -14.36 -16.49 -6.76
N VAL A 161 -13.72 -15.34 -6.58
CA VAL A 161 -14.39 -14.09 -6.22
C VAL A 161 -15.25 -13.57 -7.38
N LEU A 162 -14.79 -13.65 -8.63
CA LEU A 162 -15.56 -13.24 -9.81
C LEU A 162 -16.83 -14.07 -9.99
N ALA A 163 -16.72 -15.40 -9.83
CA ALA A 163 -17.85 -16.31 -9.90
C ALA A 163 -18.85 -16.07 -8.75
N TYR A 164 -18.35 -15.85 -7.52
CA TYR A 164 -19.20 -15.43 -6.40
C TYR A 164 -19.96 -14.13 -6.69
N LEU A 165 -19.29 -13.12 -7.23
CA LEU A 165 -19.94 -11.85 -7.59
C LEU A 165 -21.00 -12.05 -8.67
N ALA A 166 -20.79 -12.95 -9.64
CA ALA A 166 -21.77 -13.30 -10.65
C ALA A 166 -23.00 -14.02 -10.02
N TRP A 167 -22.77 -14.92 -9.07
CA TRP A 167 -23.86 -15.52 -8.28
C TRP A 167 -24.63 -14.49 -7.48
N ALA A 168 -23.95 -13.59 -6.78
CA ALA A 168 -24.54 -12.58 -5.92
C ALA A 168 -25.40 -11.54 -6.69
N ARG A 169 -25.12 -11.34 -7.99
CA ARG A 169 -25.94 -10.50 -8.88
C ARG A 169 -27.25 -11.16 -9.29
N GLY A 170 -27.40 -12.48 -9.09
CA GLY A 170 -28.58 -13.24 -9.49
C GLY A 170 -28.60 -13.65 -10.97
N GLY A 171 -29.75 -14.06 -11.45
CA GLY A 171 -29.97 -14.46 -12.83
C GLY A 171 -30.19 -15.98 -13.04
N LYS A 172 -30.54 -16.38 -14.26
CA LYS A 172 -30.95 -17.78 -14.60
C LYS A 172 -29.84 -18.81 -14.31
N ARG A 173 -28.54 -18.42 -14.42
CA ARG A 173 -27.40 -19.33 -14.22
C ARG A 173 -26.69 -19.12 -12.90
N ARG A 174 -27.33 -18.51 -11.89
CA ARG A 174 -26.67 -18.15 -10.63
C ARG A 174 -25.99 -19.34 -9.92
N TRP A 175 -26.65 -20.51 -9.91
CA TRP A 175 -26.12 -21.69 -9.25
C TRP A 175 -24.86 -22.25 -9.93
N MET A 176 -24.80 -22.18 -11.26
CA MET A 176 -23.58 -22.51 -12.00
C MET A 176 -22.40 -21.64 -11.54
N TRP A 177 -22.62 -20.35 -11.32
CA TRP A 177 -21.57 -19.45 -10.83
C TRP A 177 -21.14 -19.78 -9.41
N LEU A 178 -22.06 -20.21 -8.53
CA LEU A 178 -21.71 -20.66 -7.18
C LEU A 178 -20.85 -21.93 -7.22
N VAL A 179 -21.21 -22.89 -8.08
CA VAL A 179 -20.43 -24.11 -8.32
C VAL A 179 -19.03 -23.77 -8.83
N LEU A 180 -18.91 -22.89 -9.84
CA LEU A 180 -17.61 -22.44 -10.36
C LEU A 180 -16.77 -21.73 -9.29
N SER A 181 -17.39 -20.95 -8.41
CA SER A 181 -16.72 -20.32 -7.29
C SER A 181 -16.17 -21.36 -6.29
N ALA A 182 -16.95 -22.40 -5.98
CA ALA A 182 -16.52 -23.47 -5.11
C ALA A 182 -15.36 -24.29 -5.73
N VAL A 183 -15.49 -24.64 -7.01
CA VAL A 183 -14.40 -25.33 -7.75
C VAL A 183 -13.13 -24.50 -7.73
N ALA A 184 -13.21 -23.21 -8.04
CA ALA A 184 -12.06 -22.32 -8.04
C ALA A 184 -11.42 -22.22 -6.64
N LEU A 185 -12.21 -22.18 -5.55
CA LEU A 185 -11.67 -22.19 -4.19
C LEU A 185 -10.96 -23.50 -3.85
N GLY A 186 -11.53 -24.66 -4.23
CA GLY A 186 -10.91 -25.95 -4.03
C GLY A 186 -9.57 -26.09 -4.76
N LEU A 187 -9.48 -25.59 -6.00
CA LEU A 187 -8.22 -25.52 -6.76
C LEU A 187 -7.23 -24.54 -6.13
N THR A 188 -7.72 -23.43 -5.55
CA THR A 188 -6.87 -22.50 -4.78
C THR A 188 -6.22 -23.20 -3.59
N ALA A 189 -7.01 -23.95 -2.80
CA ALA A 189 -6.52 -24.70 -1.66
C ALA A 189 -5.51 -25.79 -2.07
N ALA A 190 -5.77 -26.51 -3.17
CA ALA A 190 -4.88 -27.53 -3.71
C ALA A 190 -3.57 -26.96 -4.31
N SER A 191 -3.50 -25.64 -4.53
CA SER A 191 -2.30 -24.95 -5.02
C SER A 191 -1.50 -24.30 -3.89
N LYS A 192 -2.15 -23.51 -3.01
CA LYS A 192 -1.51 -22.86 -1.85
C LYS A 192 -2.57 -22.38 -0.85
N TYR A 193 -2.54 -22.89 0.37
CA TYR A 193 -3.57 -22.64 1.40
C TYR A 193 -3.80 -21.17 1.72
N LEU A 194 -2.76 -20.35 1.74
CA LEU A 194 -2.83 -18.94 2.11
C LEU A 194 -3.81 -18.14 1.24
N TYR A 195 -3.95 -18.50 -0.03
CA TYR A 195 -4.86 -17.82 -0.95
C TYR A 195 -6.34 -18.10 -0.69
N CYS A 196 -6.67 -19.05 0.20
CA CYS A 196 -8.04 -19.29 0.64
C CYS A 196 -8.64 -18.13 1.45
N ILE A 197 -7.86 -17.12 1.81
CA ILE A 197 -8.35 -15.85 2.35
C ILE A 197 -9.39 -15.21 1.42
N ALA A 198 -9.29 -15.39 0.11
CA ALA A 198 -10.32 -14.98 -0.83
C ALA A 198 -11.68 -15.66 -0.54
N GLY A 199 -11.69 -16.91 -0.13
CA GLY A 199 -12.88 -17.65 0.33
C GLY A 199 -13.46 -17.08 1.62
N LEU A 200 -12.60 -16.72 2.60
CA LEU A 200 -13.05 -16.05 3.82
C LEU A 200 -13.69 -14.69 3.52
N ALA A 201 -13.18 -13.95 2.55
CA ALA A 201 -13.77 -12.69 2.09
C ALA A 201 -15.15 -12.89 1.46
N VAL A 202 -15.34 -13.99 0.71
CA VAL A 202 -16.65 -14.40 0.17
C VAL A 202 -17.64 -14.66 1.31
N VAL A 203 -17.25 -15.42 2.32
CA VAL A 203 -18.09 -15.70 3.51
C VAL A 203 -18.45 -14.42 4.23
N ALA A 204 -17.48 -13.52 4.47
CA ALA A 204 -17.72 -12.25 5.15
C ALA A 204 -18.69 -11.33 4.38
N ASP A 205 -18.54 -11.20 3.06
CA ASP A 205 -19.47 -10.41 2.24
C ASP A 205 -20.87 -11.03 2.19
N ALA A 206 -20.97 -12.36 2.06
CA ALA A 206 -22.25 -13.06 2.04
C ALA A 206 -22.97 -12.94 3.39
N PHE A 207 -22.22 -13.02 4.51
CA PHE A 207 -22.78 -12.81 5.85
C PHE A 207 -23.38 -11.41 5.98
N LEU A 208 -22.65 -10.37 5.61
CA LEU A 208 -23.18 -9.00 5.65
C LEU A 208 -24.37 -8.78 4.73
N ARG A 209 -24.43 -9.44 3.58
CA ARG A 209 -25.60 -9.41 2.70
C ARG A 209 -26.80 -10.05 3.37
N ALA A 210 -26.63 -11.23 3.98
CA ALA A 210 -27.69 -11.96 4.67
C ALA A 210 -28.23 -11.17 5.88
N VAL A 211 -27.35 -10.59 6.70
CA VAL A 211 -27.72 -9.71 7.81
C VAL A 211 -28.42 -8.44 7.30
N GLY A 212 -27.92 -7.84 6.20
CA GLY A 212 -28.54 -6.68 5.59
C GLY A 212 -29.98 -6.93 5.13
N GLN A 213 -30.25 -8.11 4.58
CA GLN A 213 -31.60 -8.53 4.16
C GLN A 213 -32.53 -8.82 5.33
N ALA A 214 -31.98 -9.15 6.49
CA ALA A 214 -32.71 -9.42 7.73
C ALA A 214 -32.99 -8.18 8.59
N ARG A 215 -32.50 -7.00 8.20
CA ARG A 215 -32.72 -5.73 8.92
C ARG A 215 -34.20 -5.39 9.02
N GLY A 216 -34.62 -4.97 10.21
CA GLY A 216 -36.01 -4.61 10.48
C GLY A 216 -36.93 -5.78 10.84
N LEU A 217 -36.44 -7.03 10.77
CA LEU A 217 -37.20 -8.19 11.22
C LEU A 217 -37.04 -8.41 12.73
N PRO A 218 -38.08 -8.99 13.43
CA PRO A 218 -37.91 -9.46 14.79
C PRO A 218 -36.73 -10.45 14.90
N TRP A 219 -36.01 -10.47 16.02
CA TRP A 219 -34.73 -11.19 16.16
C TRP A 219 -34.76 -12.67 15.72
N ARG A 220 -35.85 -13.42 16.06
CA ARG A 220 -36.02 -14.83 15.63
C ARG A 220 -36.23 -14.97 14.12
N ALA A 221 -36.91 -14.03 13.50
CA ALA A 221 -37.13 -14.00 12.06
C ALA A 221 -35.81 -13.58 11.35
N ALA A 222 -35.08 -12.61 11.91
CA ALA A 222 -33.80 -12.17 11.42
C ALA A 222 -32.76 -13.30 11.43
N LEU A 223 -32.65 -14.08 12.51
CA LEU A 223 -31.78 -15.26 12.58
C LEU A 223 -32.13 -16.29 11.50
N ARG A 224 -33.42 -16.60 11.34
CA ARG A 224 -33.87 -17.55 10.29
C ARG A 224 -33.60 -17.03 8.87
N ALA A 225 -33.82 -15.75 8.62
CA ALA A 225 -33.54 -15.13 7.32
C ALA A 225 -32.04 -15.14 7.02
N THR A 226 -31.20 -14.80 7.98
CA THR A 226 -29.72 -14.85 7.86
C THR A 226 -29.25 -16.28 7.60
N GLY A 227 -29.75 -17.27 8.36
CA GLY A 227 -29.43 -18.68 8.16
C GLY A 227 -29.80 -19.19 6.76
N ARG A 228 -31.00 -18.85 6.26
CA ARG A 228 -31.39 -19.18 4.88
C ARG A 228 -30.51 -18.52 3.82
N GLY A 229 -30.09 -17.26 4.06
CA GLY A 229 -29.17 -16.55 3.19
C GLY A 229 -27.77 -17.18 3.10
N LEU A 230 -27.33 -17.83 4.20
CA LEU A 230 -26.03 -18.49 4.31
C LEU A 230 -26.06 -19.98 3.90
N ALA A 231 -27.23 -20.62 3.87
CA ALA A 231 -27.35 -22.04 3.56
C ALA A 231 -26.66 -22.47 2.26
N PRO A 232 -26.71 -21.68 1.14
CA PRO A 232 -25.97 -22.02 -0.08
C PRO A 232 -24.47 -22.13 0.10
N LEU A 233 -23.88 -21.40 1.08
CA LEU A 233 -22.44 -21.44 1.34
C LEU A 233 -21.99 -22.74 2.00
N MET A 234 -22.88 -23.47 2.65
CA MET A 234 -22.55 -24.79 3.19
C MET A 234 -22.24 -25.78 2.05
N GLY A 235 -23.15 -25.82 1.03
CA GLY A 235 -22.91 -26.63 -0.18
C GLY A 235 -21.70 -26.16 -0.99
N TRP A 236 -21.49 -24.84 -1.04
CA TRP A 236 -20.31 -24.22 -1.66
C TRP A 236 -19.00 -24.63 -0.95
N GLY A 237 -18.97 -24.58 0.38
CA GLY A 237 -17.82 -25.02 1.18
C GLY A 237 -17.55 -26.52 1.07
N ALA A 238 -18.61 -27.35 1.13
CA ALA A 238 -18.49 -28.79 0.97
C ALA A 238 -17.95 -29.18 -0.42
N LEU A 239 -18.44 -28.52 -1.48
CA LEU A 239 -17.91 -28.73 -2.83
C LEU A 239 -16.47 -28.26 -2.97
N ALA A 240 -16.10 -27.11 -2.38
CA ALA A 240 -14.72 -26.63 -2.39
C ALA A 240 -13.77 -27.62 -1.69
N LEU A 241 -14.17 -28.18 -0.54
CA LEU A 241 -13.41 -29.23 0.14
C LEU A 241 -13.29 -30.51 -0.68
N LEU A 242 -14.36 -30.93 -1.35
CA LEU A 242 -14.33 -32.07 -2.26
C LEU A 242 -13.34 -31.85 -3.40
N VAL A 243 -13.41 -30.68 -4.05
CA VAL A 243 -12.49 -30.33 -5.16
C VAL A 243 -11.06 -30.24 -4.65
N PHE A 244 -10.82 -29.65 -3.48
CA PHE A 244 -9.51 -29.63 -2.85
C PHE A 244 -8.94 -31.04 -2.70
N PHE A 245 -9.72 -31.95 -2.11
CA PHE A 245 -9.32 -33.34 -1.92
C PHE A 245 -9.05 -34.07 -3.24
N VAL A 246 -9.90 -33.88 -4.24
CA VAL A 246 -9.73 -34.51 -5.56
C VAL A 246 -8.50 -33.97 -6.29
N ALA A 247 -8.25 -32.65 -6.19
CA ALA A 247 -7.13 -31.98 -6.85
C ALA A 247 -5.79 -32.12 -6.11
N ASP A 248 -5.80 -32.70 -4.92
CA ASP A 248 -4.59 -33.04 -4.15
C ASP A 248 -4.49 -34.57 -3.95
N PRO A 249 -4.04 -35.30 -4.97
CA PRO A 249 -3.94 -36.76 -4.89
C PRO A 249 -2.93 -37.25 -3.84
N TYR A 250 -1.98 -36.44 -3.45
CA TYR A 250 -1.06 -36.79 -2.36
C TYR A 250 -1.80 -37.02 -1.04
N LEU A 251 -2.91 -36.35 -0.78
CA LEU A 251 -3.71 -36.54 0.43
C LEU A 251 -4.44 -37.90 0.47
N TRP A 252 -4.74 -38.55 -0.68
CA TRP A 252 -5.66 -39.66 -0.75
C TRP A 252 -5.30 -40.86 0.13
N PRO A 253 -4.02 -41.33 0.23
CA PRO A 253 -3.68 -42.46 1.08
C PRO A 253 -3.84 -42.22 2.59
N ASN A 254 -3.64 -40.99 3.06
CA ASN A 254 -3.75 -40.59 4.48
C ASN A 254 -4.13 -39.13 4.61
N PRO A 255 -5.40 -38.73 4.37
CA PRO A 255 -5.81 -37.32 4.32
C PRO A 255 -5.55 -36.55 5.61
N ALA A 256 -5.93 -37.15 6.76
CA ALA A 256 -5.82 -36.47 8.05
C ALA A 256 -4.36 -36.32 8.49
N GLY A 257 -3.53 -37.38 8.34
CA GLY A 257 -2.12 -37.36 8.73
C GLY A 257 -1.34 -36.37 7.88
N ARG A 258 -1.40 -36.47 6.55
CA ARG A 258 -0.62 -35.62 5.65
C ARG A 258 -1.03 -34.12 5.72
N LEU A 259 -2.31 -33.86 5.95
CA LEU A 259 -2.77 -32.47 6.18
C LEU A 259 -2.29 -31.94 7.54
N ALA A 260 -2.35 -32.79 8.58
CA ALA A 260 -1.84 -32.42 9.90
C ALA A 260 -0.33 -32.14 9.86
N ASP A 261 0.46 -32.98 9.18
CA ASP A 261 1.90 -32.79 9.01
C ASP A 261 2.22 -31.45 8.33
N SER A 262 1.47 -31.08 7.29
CA SER A 262 1.62 -29.77 6.62
C SER A 262 1.32 -28.60 7.56
N ILE A 263 0.25 -28.66 8.37
CA ILE A 263 -0.12 -27.60 9.32
C ILE A 263 0.94 -27.48 10.44
N VAL A 264 1.38 -28.62 10.98
CA VAL A 264 2.41 -28.67 12.03
C VAL A 264 3.73 -28.09 11.51
N TYR A 265 4.13 -28.44 10.28
CA TYR A 265 5.32 -27.87 9.65
C TYR A 265 5.25 -26.33 9.59
N HIS A 266 4.17 -25.77 9.06
CA HIS A 266 4.03 -24.32 8.96
C HIS A 266 4.02 -23.61 10.33
N SER A 267 3.43 -24.26 11.35
CA SER A 267 3.45 -23.76 12.72
C SER A 267 4.87 -23.73 13.30
N ALA A 268 5.61 -24.85 13.14
CA ALA A 268 6.98 -24.97 13.60
C ALA A 268 7.93 -24.01 12.85
N TYR A 269 7.80 -23.92 11.51
CA TYR A 269 8.60 -23.03 10.69
C TYR A 269 8.42 -21.56 11.07
N SER A 270 7.18 -21.16 11.42
CA SER A 270 6.91 -19.76 11.83
C SER A 270 7.65 -19.33 13.12
N SER A 271 8.14 -20.27 13.89
CA SER A 271 8.97 -20.09 15.09
C SER A 271 10.44 -20.45 14.86
N GLY A 272 10.81 -20.86 13.65
CA GLY A 272 12.14 -21.34 13.29
C GLY A 272 13.21 -20.26 13.22
N ALA A 273 14.48 -20.68 13.25
CA ALA A 273 15.64 -19.78 13.26
C ALA A 273 15.71 -18.86 12.02
N GLU A 274 15.29 -19.34 10.86
CA GLU A 274 15.26 -18.53 9.62
C GLU A 274 14.30 -17.34 9.72
N VAL A 275 13.09 -17.56 10.26
CA VAL A 275 12.10 -16.50 10.45
C VAL A 275 12.57 -15.52 11.52
N GLN A 276 13.20 -16.03 12.60
CA GLN A 276 13.75 -15.20 13.66
C GLN A 276 14.95 -14.38 13.18
N SER A 277 15.84 -14.94 12.36
CA SER A 277 17.01 -14.23 11.82
C SER A 277 16.62 -13.14 10.82
N ALA A 278 15.54 -13.32 10.05
CA ALA A 278 15.02 -12.30 9.15
C ALA A 278 14.49 -11.07 9.89
N SER A 279 14.04 -11.21 11.14
CA SER A 279 13.64 -10.13 12.06
C SER A 279 12.71 -9.08 11.45
N PHE A 280 11.82 -9.48 10.53
CA PHE A 280 10.90 -8.54 9.89
C PHE A 280 9.85 -8.02 10.89
N PRO A 281 9.65 -6.70 10.96
CA PRO A 281 8.65 -6.13 11.86
C PRO A 281 7.22 -6.49 11.42
N PRO A 282 6.22 -6.44 12.32
CA PRO A 282 4.81 -6.72 11.97
C PRO A 282 4.31 -5.94 10.75
N TRP A 283 4.76 -4.69 10.57
CA TRP A 283 4.35 -3.81 9.46
C TRP A 283 5.14 -4.02 8.15
N GLN A 284 6.02 -5.00 8.08
CA GLN A 284 6.81 -5.29 6.87
C GLN A 284 5.96 -5.41 5.58
N PRO A 285 4.73 -5.99 5.61
CA PRO A 285 3.87 -6.03 4.42
C PRO A 285 3.60 -4.66 3.80
N PHE A 286 3.51 -3.62 4.61
CA PHE A 286 3.28 -2.27 4.10
C PHE A 286 4.52 -1.67 3.42
N VAL A 287 5.71 -2.06 3.89
CA VAL A 287 6.97 -1.70 3.24
C VAL A 287 6.98 -2.27 1.82
N TRP A 288 6.61 -3.53 1.66
CA TRP A 288 6.55 -4.16 0.34
C TRP A 288 5.44 -3.59 -0.54
N LEU A 289 4.29 -3.22 0.01
CA LEU A 289 3.22 -2.58 -0.77
C LEU A 289 3.59 -1.20 -1.29
N SER A 290 4.46 -0.48 -0.59
CA SER A 290 4.89 0.87 -0.98
C SER A 290 6.19 0.90 -1.78
N GLY A 291 6.94 -0.21 -1.83
CA GLY A 291 8.21 -0.33 -2.54
C GLY A 291 8.15 -1.31 -3.70
N SER A 292 9.13 -1.19 -4.57
CA SER A 292 9.39 -2.19 -5.59
C SER A 292 10.23 -3.32 -5.03
N VAL A 293 10.19 -4.47 -5.69
CA VAL A 293 11.15 -5.55 -5.42
C VAL A 293 12.57 -4.98 -5.59
N ALA A 294 13.44 -5.26 -4.61
CA ALA A 294 14.85 -4.82 -4.59
C ALA A 294 15.69 -5.57 -5.62
N TRP A 295 15.36 -5.45 -6.90
CA TRP A 295 15.91 -6.22 -7.98
C TRP A 295 16.45 -5.34 -9.08
N GLU A 296 17.31 -5.95 -9.91
CA GLU A 296 17.90 -5.26 -11.04
C GLU A 296 16.83 -4.67 -11.98
N ARG A 297 16.98 -3.41 -12.32
CA ARG A 297 16.10 -2.69 -13.25
C ARG A 297 16.04 -3.32 -14.62
N SER A 298 17.04 -4.12 -14.98
CA SER A 298 17.05 -4.88 -16.24
C SER A 298 15.88 -5.85 -16.37
N ALA A 299 15.30 -6.31 -15.23
CA ALA A 299 14.18 -7.24 -15.21
C ALA A 299 12.80 -6.55 -15.25
N TYR A 300 12.71 -5.28 -14.91
CA TYR A 300 11.45 -4.54 -14.84
C TYR A 300 11.49 -3.31 -15.74
N LEU A 301 10.50 -3.22 -16.63
CA LEU A 301 10.36 -2.06 -17.53
C LEU A 301 9.95 -0.80 -16.78
N LEU A 302 9.15 -0.96 -15.71
CA LEU A 302 8.54 0.14 -14.98
C LEU A 302 8.24 -0.27 -13.53
N SER A 303 8.51 0.62 -12.58
CA SER A 303 8.13 0.45 -11.18
C SER A 303 7.05 1.47 -10.82
N LEU A 304 5.81 0.99 -10.61
CA LEU A 304 4.65 1.80 -10.25
C LEU A 304 4.05 1.40 -8.88
N ASP A 305 4.73 0.56 -8.10
CA ASP A 305 4.18 -0.05 -6.89
C ASP A 305 3.71 0.99 -5.88
N LEU A 306 4.49 2.03 -5.64
CA LEU A 306 4.08 3.14 -4.76
C LEU A 306 2.87 3.89 -5.31
N ALA A 307 2.83 4.18 -6.62
CA ALA A 307 1.69 4.86 -7.24
C ALA A 307 0.41 4.00 -7.11
N ILE A 308 0.53 2.68 -7.29
CA ILE A 308 -0.57 1.72 -7.08
C ILE A 308 -1.06 1.79 -5.63
N THR A 309 -0.14 1.81 -4.66
CA THR A 309 -0.50 1.89 -3.24
C THR A 309 -1.18 3.21 -2.88
N LEU A 310 -0.65 4.35 -3.33
CA LEU A 310 -1.27 5.65 -3.10
C LEU A 310 -2.67 5.76 -3.72
N LEU A 311 -2.83 5.27 -4.93
CA LEU A 311 -4.13 5.18 -5.59
C LEU A 311 -5.08 4.23 -4.86
N ALA A 312 -4.58 3.10 -4.34
CA ALA A 312 -5.37 2.16 -3.56
C ALA A 312 -5.89 2.83 -2.28
N LEU A 313 -5.04 3.54 -1.53
CA LEU A 313 -5.46 4.30 -0.36
C LEU A 313 -6.56 5.31 -0.68
N ALA A 314 -6.43 6.05 -1.80
CA ALA A 314 -7.46 6.97 -2.27
C ALA A 314 -8.78 6.25 -2.65
N GLY A 315 -8.69 4.99 -3.06
CA GLY A 315 -9.83 4.17 -3.50
C GLY A 315 -10.54 3.39 -2.40
N LEU A 316 -9.97 3.23 -1.19
CA LEU A 316 -10.51 2.36 -0.12
C LEU A 316 -11.98 2.62 0.22
N GLY A 317 -12.37 3.88 0.35
CA GLY A 317 -13.75 4.25 0.67
C GLY A 317 -14.75 3.87 -0.43
N ARG A 318 -14.31 3.84 -1.71
CA ARG A 318 -15.12 3.39 -2.85
C ARG A 318 -15.14 1.88 -2.96
N LEU A 319 -14.00 1.24 -2.72
CA LEU A 319 -13.90 -0.22 -2.66
C LEU A 319 -14.92 -0.79 -1.68
N TRP A 320 -14.97 -0.24 -0.44
CA TRP A 320 -15.93 -0.64 0.58
C TRP A 320 -17.39 -0.49 0.14
N ARG A 321 -17.71 0.61 -0.54
CA ARG A 321 -19.09 0.90 -0.97
C ARG A 321 -19.53 0.11 -2.22
N ARG A 322 -18.63 -0.08 -3.19
CA ARG A 322 -18.95 -0.65 -4.50
C ARG A 322 -18.61 -2.13 -4.63
N GLN A 323 -17.56 -2.58 -3.95
CA GLN A 323 -16.97 -3.92 -4.14
C GLN A 323 -16.48 -4.51 -2.81
N ARG A 324 -17.40 -4.63 -1.83
CA ARG A 324 -17.10 -5.03 -0.46
C ARG A 324 -16.32 -6.34 -0.31
N VAL A 325 -16.51 -7.32 -1.19
CA VAL A 325 -15.78 -8.59 -1.15
C VAL A 325 -14.27 -8.36 -1.27
N TYR A 326 -13.84 -7.43 -2.15
CA TYR A 326 -12.42 -7.09 -2.27
C TYR A 326 -11.93 -6.28 -1.07
N ALA A 327 -12.79 -5.48 -0.46
CA ALA A 327 -12.43 -4.79 0.79
C ALA A 327 -12.23 -5.79 1.94
N TRP A 328 -13.08 -6.81 2.04
CA TRP A 328 -12.90 -7.90 2.99
C TRP A 328 -11.64 -8.72 2.69
N TRP A 329 -11.39 -9.02 1.41
CA TRP A 329 -10.16 -9.72 1.02
C TRP A 329 -8.92 -8.94 1.43
N LEU A 330 -8.90 -7.63 1.17
CA LEU A 330 -7.80 -6.75 1.59
C LEU A 330 -7.64 -6.72 3.12
N LEU A 331 -8.73 -6.53 3.85
CA LEU A 331 -8.72 -6.44 5.31
C LEU A 331 -8.24 -7.73 5.96
N LEU A 332 -8.80 -8.87 5.55
CA LEU A 332 -8.44 -10.19 6.09
C LEU A 332 -7.02 -10.59 5.68
N GLY A 333 -6.64 -10.31 4.43
CA GLY A 333 -5.29 -10.59 3.93
C GLY A 333 -4.22 -9.76 4.64
N LEU A 334 -4.43 -8.44 4.79
CA LEU A 334 -3.51 -7.59 5.56
C LEU A 334 -3.49 -7.99 7.03
N GLY A 335 -4.66 -8.23 7.65
CA GLY A 335 -4.75 -8.68 9.03
C GLY A 335 -3.95 -9.97 9.26
N PHE A 336 -4.07 -10.94 8.35
CA PHE A 336 -3.28 -12.16 8.40
C PHE A 336 -1.76 -11.86 8.28
N LEU A 337 -1.36 -11.08 7.27
CA LEU A 337 0.05 -10.75 7.03
C LEU A 337 0.68 -9.95 8.19
N LEU A 338 -0.09 -9.15 8.92
CA LEU A 338 0.41 -8.40 10.07
C LEU A 338 0.65 -9.32 11.28
N VAL A 339 -0.23 -10.30 11.49
CA VAL A 339 -0.18 -11.21 12.66
C VAL A 339 0.76 -12.40 12.41
N TRP A 340 0.83 -12.90 11.17
CA TRP A 340 1.64 -14.07 10.84
C TRP A 340 3.13 -13.77 10.96
N ASN A 341 3.87 -14.58 11.73
CA ASN A 341 5.29 -14.32 12.00
C ASN A 341 6.17 -14.51 10.76
N THR A 342 5.88 -15.52 9.93
CA THR A 342 6.63 -15.74 8.69
C THR A 342 6.28 -14.64 7.69
N LYS A 343 7.24 -13.81 7.36
CA LYS A 343 7.10 -12.68 6.43
C LYS A 343 8.08 -12.84 5.28
N TRP A 344 7.55 -13.34 4.15
CA TRP A 344 8.32 -13.40 2.91
C TRP A 344 7.70 -12.49 1.85
N PRO A 345 8.51 -11.87 0.98
CA PRO A 345 8.01 -10.90 0.00
C PRO A 345 6.92 -11.44 -0.93
N GLN A 346 6.97 -12.73 -1.29
CA GLN A 346 5.95 -13.38 -2.13
C GLN A 346 4.56 -13.40 -1.51
N TYR A 347 4.44 -13.32 -0.18
CA TYR A 347 3.14 -13.34 0.48
C TYR A 347 2.33 -12.06 0.24
N ILE A 348 2.97 -10.99 -0.24
CA ILE A 348 2.26 -9.76 -0.59
C ILE A 348 1.27 -9.95 -1.76
N LEU A 349 1.48 -10.99 -2.59
CA LEU A 349 0.57 -11.33 -3.67
C LEU A 349 -0.84 -11.67 -3.17
N LEU A 350 -0.95 -12.11 -1.92
CA LEU A 350 -2.21 -12.39 -1.25
C LEU A 350 -3.19 -11.21 -1.28
N VAL A 351 -2.65 -9.99 -1.21
CA VAL A 351 -3.41 -8.73 -1.19
C VAL A 351 -3.21 -7.89 -2.46
N SER A 352 -2.37 -8.32 -3.40
CA SER A 352 -2.07 -7.57 -4.62
C SER A 352 -3.31 -7.29 -5.47
N VAL A 353 -4.20 -8.28 -5.62
CA VAL A 353 -5.44 -8.14 -6.39
C VAL A 353 -6.41 -7.14 -5.76
N PRO A 354 -6.82 -7.27 -4.48
CA PRO A 354 -7.72 -6.28 -3.88
C PRO A 354 -7.08 -4.88 -3.79
N MET A 355 -5.75 -4.76 -3.63
CA MET A 355 -5.03 -3.50 -3.74
C MET A 355 -5.14 -2.89 -5.13
N ALA A 356 -4.96 -3.69 -6.18
CA ALA A 356 -5.11 -3.25 -7.56
C ALA A 356 -6.54 -2.79 -7.88
N VAL A 357 -7.56 -3.50 -7.35
CA VAL A 357 -8.97 -3.07 -7.49
C VAL A 357 -9.20 -1.75 -6.77
N ALA A 358 -8.65 -1.58 -5.57
CA ALA A 358 -8.70 -0.31 -4.84
C ALA A 358 -8.01 0.82 -5.62
N ALA A 359 -6.83 0.54 -6.21
CA ALA A 359 -6.10 1.50 -7.03
C ALA A 359 -6.90 1.93 -8.28
N GLY A 360 -7.57 1.00 -8.94
CA GLY A 360 -8.47 1.29 -10.06
C GLY A 360 -9.63 2.21 -9.66
N GLU A 361 -10.23 2.00 -8.48
CA GLU A 361 -11.27 2.88 -7.93
C GLU A 361 -10.68 4.25 -7.52
N GLY A 362 -9.46 4.28 -7.00
CA GLY A 362 -8.73 5.50 -6.67
C GLY A 362 -8.42 6.33 -7.91
N LEU A 363 -7.91 5.71 -8.97
CA LEU A 363 -7.62 6.38 -10.24
C LEU A 363 -8.89 6.98 -10.86
N ARG A 364 -10.01 6.26 -10.81
CA ARG A 364 -11.31 6.81 -11.22
C ARG A 364 -11.69 8.03 -10.38
N ALA A 365 -11.52 7.95 -9.05
CA ALA A 365 -11.88 9.02 -8.14
C ALA A 365 -11.02 10.28 -8.31
N VAL A 366 -9.71 10.08 -8.41
CA VAL A 366 -8.74 11.19 -8.38
C VAL A 366 -8.55 11.82 -9.75
N LEU A 367 -8.60 11.03 -10.81
CA LEU A 367 -8.23 11.51 -12.15
C LEU A 367 -9.39 11.47 -13.14
N LEU A 368 -10.02 10.30 -13.36
CA LEU A 368 -10.90 10.13 -14.52
C LEU A 368 -12.24 10.87 -14.36
N GLU A 369 -12.90 10.76 -13.21
CA GLU A 369 -14.17 11.44 -12.98
C GLU A 369 -14.04 12.97 -12.94
N PRO A 370 -13.00 13.55 -12.28
CA PRO A 370 -12.80 14.99 -12.34
C PRO A 370 -12.45 15.53 -13.72
N LEU A 371 -11.68 14.76 -14.52
CA LEU A 371 -11.42 15.14 -15.90
C LEU A 371 -12.71 15.11 -16.74
N ALA A 372 -13.51 14.05 -16.57
CA ALA A 372 -14.80 13.92 -17.25
C ALA A 372 -15.78 15.04 -16.84
N ALA A 373 -15.82 15.40 -15.54
CA ALA A 373 -16.65 16.50 -15.04
C ALA A 373 -16.21 17.83 -15.61
N ARG A 374 -14.91 18.13 -15.62
CA ARG A 374 -14.37 19.35 -16.24
C ARG A 374 -14.64 19.43 -17.73
N TRP A 375 -14.62 18.30 -18.43
CA TRP A 375 -14.93 18.23 -19.85
C TRP A 375 -16.43 18.44 -20.09
N ALA A 376 -17.29 17.85 -19.27
CA ALA A 376 -18.74 18.07 -19.30
C ALA A 376 -19.10 19.54 -18.98
N GLU A 377 -18.45 20.16 -17.99
CA GLU A 377 -18.62 21.60 -17.66
C GLU A 377 -18.21 22.50 -18.85
N ARG A 378 -17.14 22.16 -19.56
CA ARG A 378 -16.69 22.91 -20.75
C ARG A 378 -17.63 22.76 -21.95
N THR A 379 -18.35 21.64 -22.03
CA THR A 379 -19.27 21.32 -23.14
C THR A 379 -20.73 21.61 -22.80
N ALA A 380 -21.05 21.91 -21.50
CA ALA A 380 -22.39 22.27 -21.09
C ALA A 380 -22.76 23.68 -21.61
N PRO A 381 -24.01 23.91 -22.07
CA PRO A 381 -24.46 25.25 -22.41
C PRO A 381 -24.43 26.13 -21.15
N ARG A 382 -23.71 27.27 -21.23
CA ARG A 382 -23.56 28.22 -20.12
C ARG A 382 -24.95 28.72 -19.69
N ARG A 383 -25.19 28.74 -18.37
CA ARG A 383 -26.40 29.35 -17.81
C ARG A 383 -26.38 30.84 -18.12
N ALA A 384 -27.48 31.36 -18.66
CA ALA A 384 -27.65 32.78 -18.92
C ALA A 384 -27.64 33.53 -17.57
N GLY A 385 -26.59 34.36 -17.35
CA GLY A 385 -26.44 35.18 -16.13
C GLY A 385 -25.05 35.20 -15.49
N GLU A 386 -24.20 34.22 -15.73
CA GLU A 386 -22.79 34.25 -15.25
C GLU A 386 -21.93 35.07 -16.21
N GLN A 387 -21.61 36.29 -15.85
CA GLN A 387 -20.60 37.08 -16.57
C GLN A 387 -19.21 36.53 -16.17
N PRO A 388 -18.41 35.95 -17.11
CA PRO A 388 -17.04 35.60 -16.80
C PRO A 388 -16.25 36.87 -16.44
N ALA A 389 -15.38 36.79 -15.43
CA ALA A 389 -14.45 37.87 -15.10
C ALA A 389 -13.78 38.34 -16.39
N THR A 390 -13.96 39.60 -16.72
CA THR A 390 -13.45 40.14 -17.98
C THR A 390 -11.94 40.30 -17.88
N ARG A 391 -11.24 40.22 -19.03
CA ARG A 391 -9.80 40.48 -19.08
C ARG A 391 -9.43 41.83 -18.42
N ARG A 392 -10.37 42.79 -18.42
CA ARG A 392 -10.24 44.09 -17.79
C ARG A 392 -10.26 44.02 -16.26
N ASP A 393 -11.03 43.10 -15.67
CA ASP A 393 -11.10 42.92 -14.22
C ASP A 393 -9.83 42.24 -13.71
N LEU A 394 -9.28 41.32 -14.47
CA LEU A 394 -7.97 40.71 -14.19
C LEU A 394 -6.84 41.75 -14.20
N TRP A 395 -6.81 42.63 -15.21
CA TRP A 395 -5.82 43.72 -15.28
C TRP A 395 -5.95 44.71 -14.11
N ARG A 396 -7.13 44.99 -13.65
CA ARG A 396 -7.37 45.88 -12.47
C ARG A 396 -6.95 45.21 -11.17
N ALA A 397 -7.09 43.89 -11.05
CA ALA A 397 -6.65 43.12 -9.87
C ALA A 397 -5.13 42.88 -9.84
N THR A 398 -4.47 42.85 -11.00
CA THR A 398 -3.04 42.54 -11.13
C THR A 398 -2.11 43.34 -10.21
N PRO A 399 -2.22 44.67 -10.08
CA PRO A 399 -1.33 45.46 -9.20
C PRO A 399 -1.42 45.04 -7.73
N TRP A 400 -2.60 44.59 -7.28
CA TRP A 400 -2.83 44.11 -5.90
C TRP A 400 -2.39 42.68 -5.67
N LEU A 401 -2.45 41.83 -6.71
CA LEU A 401 -2.03 40.46 -6.63
C LEU A 401 -0.53 40.27 -6.88
N LEU A 402 0.10 41.24 -7.61
CA LEU A 402 1.49 41.13 -8.05
C LEU A 402 2.51 40.98 -6.91
N PRO A 403 2.45 41.76 -5.80
CA PRO A 403 3.40 41.57 -4.69
C PRO A 403 3.30 40.19 -4.07
N GLY A 404 2.07 39.68 -3.86
CA GLY A 404 1.85 38.32 -3.35
C GLY A 404 2.32 37.23 -4.33
N ALA A 405 2.07 37.42 -5.63
CA ALA A 405 2.54 36.50 -6.66
C ALA A 405 4.08 36.46 -6.76
N ILE A 406 4.73 37.64 -6.68
CA ILE A 406 6.21 37.71 -6.65
C ILE A 406 6.75 37.01 -5.41
N ALA A 407 6.19 37.31 -4.23
CA ALA A 407 6.62 36.66 -2.99
C ALA A 407 6.44 35.13 -3.06
N LEU A 408 5.29 34.66 -3.53
CA LEU A 408 5.02 33.23 -3.70
C LEU A 408 6.00 32.57 -4.69
N THR A 409 6.25 33.23 -5.82
CA THR A 409 7.19 32.71 -6.83
C THR A 409 8.62 32.68 -6.30
N ALA A 410 9.06 33.73 -5.61
CA ALA A 410 10.42 33.81 -5.09
C ALA A 410 10.66 32.90 -3.88
N LEU A 411 9.71 32.81 -2.95
CA LEU A 411 9.89 32.11 -1.68
C LEU A 411 9.43 30.64 -1.70
N ALA A 412 8.54 30.27 -2.61
CA ALA A 412 8.07 28.90 -2.73
C ALA A 412 8.36 28.31 -4.14
N GLY A 413 8.01 29.01 -5.20
CA GLY A 413 8.17 28.51 -6.57
C GLY A 413 9.63 28.27 -6.96
N PHE A 414 10.51 29.25 -6.68
CA PHE A 414 11.94 29.12 -7.00
C PHE A 414 12.63 28.01 -6.22
N PRO A 415 12.50 27.87 -4.89
CA PRO A 415 13.09 26.76 -4.14
C PRO A 415 12.62 25.39 -4.63
N LEU A 416 11.32 25.22 -4.92
CA LEU A 416 10.79 23.96 -5.43
C LEU A 416 11.34 23.64 -6.83
N LEU A 417 11.43 24.62 -7.70
CA LEU A 417 12.06 24.45 -9.02
C LEU A 417 13.54 24.06 -8.86
N TYR A 418 14.26 24.77 -8.00
CA TYR A 418 15.67 24.49 -7.74
C TYR A 418 15.91 23.09 -7.18
N GLN A 419 15.07 22.63 -6.24
CA GLN A 419 15.09 21.26 -5.73
C GLN A 419 14.82 20.24 -6.86
N GLY A 420 13.84 20.51 -7.73
CA GLY A 420 13.55 19.64 -8.87
C GLY A 420 14.74 19.51 -9.83
N LEU A 421 15.40 20.63 -10.13
CA LEU A 421 16.62 20.64 -10.97
C LEU A 421 17.79 19.93 -10.26
N MET A 422 17.98 20.19 -8.97
CA MET A 422 19.04 19.55 -8.16
C MET A 422 18.86 18.04 -8.09
N ALA A 423 17.62 17.55 -7.99
CA ALA A 423 17.30 16.13 -7.99
C ALA A 423 17.68 15.41 -9.30
N MET A 424 17.88 16.16 -10.40
CA MET A 424 18.34 15.66 -11.70
C MET A 424 19.86 15.71 -11.85
N THR A 425 20.62 16.01 -10.80
CA THR A 425 22.07 16.13 -10.83
C THR A 425 22.73 15.19 -9.81
N ASP A 426 24.04 15.18 -9.76
CA ASP A 426 24.86 14.45 -8.79
C ASP A 426 25.43 15.35 -7.68
N LEU A 427 24.75 16.47 -7.38
CA LEU A 427 25.22 17.43 -6.38
C LEU A 427 25.49 16.77 -5.01
N ASN A 428 26.71 16.94 -4.55
CA ASN A 428 27.19 16.45 -3.25
C ASN A 428 28.11 17.49 -2.60
N THR A 429 28.67 17.20 -1.43
CA THR A 429 29.56 18.15 -0.72
C THR A 429 30.80 18.55 -1.52
N LEU A 430 31.35 17.66 -2.33
CA LEU A 430 32.56 17.96 -3.13
C LEU A 430 32.25 18.93 -4.28
N SER A 431 31.08 18.77 -4.92
CA SER A 431 30.62 19.64 -6.00
C SER A 431 29.80 20.84 -5.52
N LEU A 432 29.67 21.04 -4.18
CA LEU A 432 28.82 22.10 -3.60
C LEU A 432 29.22 23.49 -4.09
N ARG A 433 30.51 23.78 -4.20
CA ARG A 433 31.03 25.07 -4.69
C ARG A 433 30.55 25.34 -6.12
N ASP A 434 30.69 24.38 -7.01
CA ASP A 434 30.19 24.47 -8.40
C ASP A 434 28.65 24.61 -8.42
N GLY A 435 27.94 23.83 -7.57
CA GLY A 435 26.50 23.91 -7.43
C GLY A 435 26.00 25.32 -7.05
N ILE A 436 26.62 25.95 -6.06
CA ILE A 436 26.29 27.32 -5.60
C ILE A 436 26.61 28.37 -6.67
N THR A 437 27.65 28.16 -7.47
CA THR A 437 28.03 29.07 -8.55
C THR A 437 27.26 28.86 -9.87
N GLY A 438 26.20 28.06 -9.85
CA GLY A 438 25.30 27.85 -10.97
C GLY A 438 25.45 26.50 -11.67
N GLY A 439 26.31 25.59 -11.16
CA GLY A 439 26.51 24.26 -11.73
C GLY A 439 25.27 23.43 -11.85
N VAL A 440 24.33 23.51 -10.86
CA VAL A 440 23.03 22.82 -10.90
C VAL A 440 22.20 23.28 -12.10
N PHE A 441 22.11 24.62 -12.33
CA PHE A 441 21.36 25.14 -13.47
C PHE A 441 22.04 24.75 -14.79
N ARG A 442 23.39 24.90 -14.88
CA ARG A 442 24.14 24.51 -16.07
C ARG A 442 23.88 23.03 -16.43
N ALA A 443 24.15 22.12 -15.49
CA ALA A 443 24.01 20.67 -15.71
C ALA A 443 22.56 20.30 -16.06
N ALA A 444 21.59 20.74 -15.26
CA ALA A 444 20.19 20.37 -15.48
C ALA A 444 19.62 20.96 -16.79
N LEU A 445 19.90 22.24 -17.11
CA LEU A 445 19.38 22.86 -18.33
C LEU A 445 20.06 22.30 -19.58
N ASN A 446 21.39 22.06 -19.55
CA ASN A 446 22.09 21.41 -20.66
C ASN A 446 21.57 19.99 -20.90
N GLY A 447 21.35 19.23 -19.83
CA GLY A 447 20.79 17.90 -19.93
C GLY A 447 19.35 17.89 -20.47
N LEU A 448 18.48 18.78 -20.00
CA LEU A 448 17.12 18.94 -20.52
C LEU A 448 17.07 19.42 -21.96
N ALA A 449 18.05 20.22 -22.39
CA ALA A 449 18.22 20.65 -23.78
C ALA A 449 18.88 19.60 -24.66
N GLY A 450 19.30 18.45 -24.14
CA GLY A 450 19.99 17.41 -24.90
C GLY A 450 21.46 17.72 -25.22
N LEU A 451 22.03 18.75 -24.61
CA LEU A 451 23.44 19.15 -24.81
C LEU A 451 24.41 18.35 -23.92
N GLU A 452 23.92 17.75 -22.85
CA GLU A 452 24.66 16.89 -21.93
C GLU A 452 23.91 15.57 -21.78
N ALA A 453 24.58 14.44 -22.01
CA ALA A 453 24.01 13.12 -21.83
C ALA A 453 23.89 12.81 -20.33
N PRO A 454 22.83 12.11 -19.88
CA PRO A 454 22.73 11.69 -18.48
C PRO A 454 23.91 10.84 -18.07
N SER A 455 24.62 11.22 -17.00
CA SER A 455 25.69 10.41 -16.45
C SER A 455 25.15 9.06 -15.99
N GLY A 456 25.91 7.98 -16.19
CA GLY A 456 25.56 6.65 -15.72
C GLY A 456 25.56 6.51 -14.19
N PHE A 457 26.05 7.54 -13.48
CA PHE A 457 26.24 7.56 -12.05
C PHE A 457 24.95 7.97 -11.30
N SER A 458 24.67 7.30 -10.18
CA SER A 458 23.63 7.69 -9.24
C SER A 458 24.22 7.67 -7.83
N LEU A 459 24.20 8.82 -7.14
CA LEU A 459 24.65 8.94 -5.75
C LEU A 459 23.90 8.00 -4.81
N TYR A 460 22.70 7.61 -5.19
CA TYR A 460 21.88 6.68 -4.46
C TYR A 460 22.41 5.23 -4.52
N ARG A 461 22.96 4.84 -5.65
CA ARG A 461 23.64 3.57 -5.85
C ARG A 461 25.13 3.79 -5.76
N LEU A 462 25.64 4.24 -4.63
CA LEU A 462 27.07 4.37 -4.43
C LEU A 462 27.80 3.20 -5.09
N GLY A 463 28.20 3.42 -6.36
CA GLY A 463 29.13 2.58 -7.08
C GLY A 463 30.51 2.67 -6.41
N GLU A 464 31.50 2.12 -6.98
CA GLU A 464 32.86 2.10 -6.45
C GLU A 464 33.33 3.48 -5.97
N PRO A 465 34.06 3.57 -4.84
CA PRO A 465 34.41 4.85 -4.17
C PRO A 465 35.21 5.85 -5.01
N GLY A 466 35.53 5.57 -6.23
CA GLY A 466 36.28 6.44 -7.15
C GLY A 466 35.42 7.38 -8.02
N GLU A 467 34.16 7.03 -8.30
CA GLU A 467 33.37 7.71 -9.33
C GLU A 467 32.72 9.03 -8.85
N TRP A 468 32.51 9.21 -7.55
CA TRP A 468 31.80 10.37 -6.98
C TRP A 468 32.72 11.53 -6.55
N ARG A 469 34.01 11.48 -6.86
CA ARG A 469 35.01 12.51 -6.49
C ARG A 469 35.03 13.71 -7.42
N THR A 470 33.95 13.99 -8.12
CA THR A 470 33.94 15.16 -9.01
C THR A 470 33.61 16.44 -8.24
N THR A 471 34.36 17.48 -8.52
CA THR A 471 34.12 18.84 -8.00
C THR A 471 33.14 19.62 -8.87
N VAL A 472 32.68 19.04 -9.97
CA VAL A 472 31.77 19.63 -10.95
C VAL A 472 30.45 18.88 -10.91
N VAL A 473 29.34 19.60 -11.02
CA VAL A 473 27.97 19.02 -11.05
C VAL A 473 27.69 18.49 -12.45
N HIS A 474 27.23 17.23 -12.54
CA HIS A 474 26.81 16.57 -13.77
C HIS A 474 25.32 16.30 -13.78
N TYR A 475 24.75 16.20 -14.99
CA TYR A 475 23.37 15.83 -15.20
C TYR A 475 23.17 14.30 -15.08
N THR A 476 22.25 13.87 -14.23
CA THR A 476 21.88 12.46 -14.05
C THR A 476 20.51 12.12 -14.64
N GLY A 477 19.78 13.12 -15.09
CA GLY A 477 18.41 12.99 -15.57
C GLY A 477 17.44 12.52 -14.47
N LEU A 478 16.41 11.79 -14.88
CA LEU A 478 15.40 11.25 -13.95
C LEU A 478 15.85 9.98 -13.22
N ARG A 479 17.08 9.49 -13.49
CA ARG A 479 17.56 8.22 -12.95
C ARG A 479 17.57 8.21 -11.42
N GLN A 480 18.14 9.25 -10.80
CA GLN A 480 18.23 9.35 -9.37
C GLN A 480 16.87 9.51 -8.70
N ILE A 481 15.97 10.34 -9.29
CA ILE A 481 14.58 10.44 -8.84
C ILE A 481 13.91 9.08 -8.95
N GLY A 482 14.06 8.40 -10.08
CA GLY A 482 13.55 7.05 -10.28
C GLY A 482 14.09 6.05 -9.25
N ASP A 483 15.37 6.13 -8.87
CA ASP A 483 15.98 5.26 -7.86
C ASP A 483 15.40 5.49 -6.46
N VAL A 484 15.18 6.75 -6.09
CA VAL A 484 14.48 7.11 -4.85
C VAL A 484 13.03 6.60 -4.85
N PHE A 485 12.30 6.80 -5.95
CA PHE A 485 10.92 6.32 -6.09
C PHE A 485 10.81 4.79 -6.17
N ALA A 486 11.83 4.08 -6.64
CA ALA A 486 11.84 2.62 -6.79
C ALA A 486 11.91 1.84 -5.47
N GLY A 487 12.03 2.51 -4.33
CA GLY A 487 11.61 1.83 -3.13
C GLY A 487 12.62 1.49 -2.07
N VAL A 488 13.80 2.10 -2.03
CA VAL A 488 14.64 1.94 -0.83
C VAL A 488 14.11 2.76 0.35
N PHE A 489 13.31 3.79 0.06
CA PHE A 489 12.64 4.60 1.09
C PHE A 489 11.24 4.11 1.46
N SER A 490 10.84 2.92 1.03
CA SER A 490 9.51 2.39 1.31
C SER A 490 9.20 2.28 2.80
N ALA A 491 10.18 1.89 3.61
CA ALA A 491 10.03 1.80 5.07
C ALA A 491 9.75 3.18 5.68
N GLN A 492 10.52 4.20 5.27
CA GLN A 492 10.37 5.58 5.75
C GLN A 492 9.07 6.22 5.23
N THR A 493 8.69 5.92 4.00
CA THR A 493 7.41 6.38 3.43
C THR A 493 6.24 5.82 4.21
N TRP A 494 6.26 4.51 4.47
CA TRP A 494 5.22 3.87 5.25
C TRP A 494 5.17 4.41 6.69
N PHE A 495 6.32 4.52 7.34
CA PHE A 495 6.41 5.10 8.66
C PHE A 495 5.84 6.52 8.70
N SER A 496 6.18 7.37 7.72
CA SER A 496 5.66 8.74 7.62
C SER A 496 4.14 8.78 7.45
N LEU A 497 3.58 7.92 6.61
CA LEU A 497 2.13 7.83 6.40
C LEU A 497 1.40 7.33 7.64
N MET A 498 1.90 6.27 8.25
CA MET A 498 1.32 5.68 9.45
C MET A 498 1.36 6.67 10.62
N TRP A 499 2.51 7.29 10.84
CA TRP A 499 2.68 8.28 11.89
C TRP A 499 1.81 9.51 11.66
N ALA A 500 1.75 10.03 10.43
CA ALA A 500 0.90 11.17 10.11
C ALA A 500 -0.58 10.83 10.33
N ALA A 501 -1.05 9.67 9.85
CA ALA A 501 -2.43 9.22 10.03
C ALA A 501 -2.77 9.06 11.53
N LEU A 502 -1.89 8.41 12.29
CA LEU A 502 -2.08 8.16 13.72
C LEU A 502 -2.06 9.48 14.51
N SER A 503 -1.04 10.31 14.29
CA SER A 503 -0.91 11.62 14.95
C SER A 503 -2.08 12.55 14.65
N VAL A 504 -2.54 12.62 13.38
CA VAL A 504 -3.68 13.46 13.00
C VAL A 504 -4.98 12.95 13.60
N THR A 505 -5.23 11.64 13.52
CA THR A 505 -6.47 11.03 14.05
C THR A 505 -6.56 11.20 15.56
N LEU A 506 -5.48 10.93 16.29
CA LEU A 506 -5.46 11.09 17.75
C LEU A 506 -5.53 12.56 18.16
N SER A 507 -4.84 13.48 17.44
CA SER A 507 -4.98 14.93 17.67
C SER A 507 -6.39 15.42 17.41
N ALA A 508 -7.05 14.92 16.37
CA ALA A 508 -8.45 15.24 16.05
C ALA A 508 -9.39 14.77 17.14
N THR A 509 -9.23 13.54 17.61
CA THR A 509 -10.05 12.94 18.66
C THR A 509 -9.86 13.66 19.98
N LEU A 510 -8.62 13.84 20.41
CA LEU A 510 -8.29 14.53 21.68
C LEU A 510 -8.72 16.00 21.62
N GLY A 511 -8.37 16.73 20.56
CA GLY A 511 -8.69 18.15 20.41
C GLY A 511 -10.20 18.40 20.38
N THR A 512 -10.95 17.59 19.63
CA THR A 512 -12.42 17.66 19.60
C THR A 512 -13.02 17.28 20.96
N GLY A 513 -12.52 16.24 21.62
CA GLY A 513 -12.96 15.83 22.95
C GLY A 513 -12.76 16.94 24.00
N VAL A 514 -11.58 17.56 24.02
CA VAL A 514 -11.28 18.70 24.92
C VAL A 514 -12.18 19.90 24.58
N ALA A 515 -12.39 20.22 23.29
CA ALA A 515 -13.28 21.30 22.89
C ALA A 515 -14.72 21.06 23.37
N LEU A 516 -15.24 19.86 23.25
CA LEU A 516 -16.57 19.48 23.74
C LEU A 516 -16.69 19.69 25.26
N VAL A 517 -15.68 19.32 26.04
CA VAL A 517 -15.65 19.52 27.49
C VAL A 517 -15.57 20.99 27.85
N LEU A 518 -14.67 21.76 27.19
CA LEU A 518 -14.47 23.18 27.43
C LEU A 518 -15.64 24.07 26.99
N ASN A 519 -16.53 23.54 26.14
CA ASN A 519 -17.71 24.25 25.67
C ASN A 519 -18.97 23.93 26.49
N ARG A 520 -18.87 23.09 27.55
CA ARG A 520 -20.00 22.79 28.45
C ARG A 520 -20.42 24.02 29.25
N ARG A 521 -21.74 24.21 29.38
CA ARG A 521 -22.30 25.25 30.23
C ARG A 521 -21.94 24.96 31.69
N GLY A 522 -21.50 25.98 32.45
CA GLY A 522 -21.16 25.87 33.85
C GLY A 522 -19.72 25.46 34.19
N LEU A 523 -18.83 25.26 33.20
CA LEU A 523 -17.42 24.99 33.46
C LEU A 523 -16.73 26.25 34.03
N ARG A 524 -16.31 26.14 35.30
CA ARG A 524 -15.54 27.20 35.98
C ARG A 524 -14.17 27.33 35.37
N PHE A 525 -13.69 28.56 35.21
CA PHE A 525 -12.35 28.86 34.67
C PHE A 525 -12.07 28.35 33.25
N ALA A 526 -13.09 28.21 32.38
CA ALA A 526 -12.93 27.73 31.00
C ALA A 526 -11.84 28.46 30.22
N GLY A 527 -11.65 29.78 30.49
CA GLY A 527 -10.57 30.58 29.86
C GLY A 527 -9.17 30.12 30.31
N VAL A 528 -8.99 29.81 31.59
CA VAL A 528 -7.70 29.32 32.13
C VAL A 528 -7.38 27.95 31.56
N TRP A 529 -8.36 27.05 31.53
CA TRP A 529 -8.15 25.72 30.90
C TRP A 529 -7.78 25.83 29.43
N ARG A 530 -8.43 26.71 28.66
CA ARG A 530 -8.05 26.94 27.25
C ARG A 530 -6.60 27.44 27.13
N ALA A 531 -6.19 28.38 27.98
CA ALA A 531 -4.82 28.88 27.98
C ALA A 531 -3.81 27.76 28.30
N LEU A 532 -4.10 26.92 29.31
CA LEU A 532 -3.24 25.79 29.66
C LEU A 532 -3.12 24.76 28.53
N PHE A 533 -4.23 24.42 27.87
CA PHE A 533 -4.21 23.45 26.77
C PHE A 533 -3.59 23.99 25.49
N VAL A 534 -3.35 25.31 25.36
CA VAL A 534 -2.64 25.90 24.22
C VAL A 534 -1.12 25.87 24.43
N ILE A 535 -0.63 25.78 25.67
CA ILE A 535 0.81 25.79 26.00
C ILE A 535 1.63 24.79 25.14
N PRO A 536 1.19 23.53 24.93
CA PRO A 536 1.96 22.58 24.11
C PRO A 536 2.26 23.08 22.70
N TRP A 537 1.35 23.81 22.10
CA TRP A 537 1.53 24.38 20.77
C TRP A 537 2.43 25.63 20.76
N ALA A 538 2.52 26.32 21.87
CA ALA A 538 3.37 27.52 22.01
C ALA A 538 4.85 27.15 22.27
N ILE A 539 5.15 25.91 22.70
CA ILE A 539 6.52 25.43 22.92
C ILE A 539 7.17 25.14 21.55
N PRO A 540 8.41 25.62 21.31
CA PRO A 540 9.15 25.26 20.11
C PRO A 540 9.22 23.73 19.95
N GLU A 541 8.90 23.22 18.76
CA GLU A 541 8.76 21.79 18.49
C GLU A 541 9.97 20.97 18.93
N PHE A 542 11.19 21.46 18.65
CA PHE A 542 12.42 20.77 19.04
C PHE A 542 12.56 20.63 20.57
N LEU A 543 12.24 21.66 21.33
CA LEU A 543 12.30 21.59 22.81
C LEU A 543 11.27 20.62 23.37
N GLY A 544 10.05 20.63 22.82
CA GLY A 544 9.03 19.66 23.17
C GLY A 544 9.46 18.23 22.85
N ALA A 545 10.08 18.02 21.69
CA ALA A 545 10.59 16.71 21.29
C ALA A 545 11.70 16.19 22.22
N VAL A 546 12.65 17.04 22.59
CA VAL A 546 13.72 16.67 23.56
C VAL A 546 13.13 16.32 24.92
N ALA A 547 12.17 17.10 25.42
CA ALA A 547 11.52 16.83 26.71
C ALA A 547 10.78 15.48 26.70
N TRP A 548 10.05 15.16 25.61
CA TRP A 548 9.37 13.88 25.46
C TRP A 548 10.33 12.72 25.29
N ALA A 549 11.44 12.90 24.55
CA ALA A 549 12.46 11.87 24.40
C ALA A 549 13.12 11.53 25.74
N GLN A 550 13.43 12.53 26.55
CA GLN A 550 13.98 12.34 27.91
C GLN A 550 12.96 11.73 28.87
N LEU A 551 11.68 12.13 28.76
CA LEU A 551 10.61 11.56 29.57
C LEU A 551 10.42 10.05 29.32
N MET A 552 10.52 9.66 28.05
CA MET A 552 10.20 8.31 27.55
C MET A 552 11.44 7.44 27.26
N ASP A 553 12.64 7.85 27.69
CA ASP A 553 13.85 7.03 27.52
C ASP A 553 13.71 5.73 28.32
N PRO A 554 13.84 4.53 27.66
CA PRO A 554 13.63 3.25 28.31
C PRO A 554 14.57 2.97 29.49
N ASP A 555 15.82 3.45 29.40
CA ASP A 555 16.89 3.10 30.34
C ASP A 555 17.01 4.06 31.53
N GLY A 556 16.75 5.34 31.34
CA GLY A 556 17.00 6.36 32.37
C GLY A 556 16.08 7.56 32.28
N GLY A 557 14.95 7.44 31.56
CA GLY A 557 13.95 8.49 31.44
C GLY A 557 13.20 8.76 32.75
N TRP A 558 12.61 9.94 32.82
CA TRP A 558 11.85 10.34 34.01
C TRP A 558 10.72 9.37 34.34
N LEU A 559 10.10 8.75 33.32
CA LEU A 559 9.02 7.79 33.54
C LEU A 559 9.55 6.47 34.12
N SER A 560 10.70 5.97 33.64
CA SER A 560 11.35 4.77 34.19
C SER A 560 11.84 5.00 35.62
N LEU A 561 12.41 6.19 35.92
CA LEU A 561 12.81 6.58 37.25
C LEU A 561 11.62 6.67 38.21
N ALA A 562 10.50 7.25 37.78
CA ALA A 562 9.29 7.38 38.59
C ALA A 562 8.63 6.02 38.89
N LEU A 563 8.74 5.06 38.00
CA LEU A 563 8.22 3.69 38.16
C LEU A 563 9.22 2.76 38.86
N GLY A 564 10.47 3.18 39.05
CA GLY A 564 11.53 2.38 39.67
C GLY A 564 11.96 1.16 38.87
N ALA A 565 11.65 1.13 37.53
CA ALA A 565 12.00 0.03 36.65
C ALA A 565 12.19 0.51 35.21
N PRO A 566 13.11 -0.10 34.43
CA PRO A 566 13.21 0.13 32.99
C PRO A 566 11.88 -0.15 32.29
N LEU A 567 11.62 0.54 31.18
CA LEU A 567 10.41 0.37 30.39
C LEU A 567 10.74 -0.33 29.03
N PRO A 568 10.98 -1.66 29.04
CA PRO A 568 11.36 -2.38 27.82
C PRO A 568 10.27 -2.34 26.75
N ALA A 569 9.00 -2.03 27.14
CA ALA A 569 7.93 -1.81 26.18
C ALA A 569 8.12 -0.56 25.30
N LEU A 570 8.95 0.38 25.73
CA LEU A 570 9.32 1.57 24.95
C LEU A 570 10.59 1.36 24.13
N ASP A 571 11.31 0.27 24.36
CA ASP A 571 12.44 -0.13 23.52
C ASP A 571 11.93 -0.75 22.21
N GLY A 572 12.70 -0.55 21.14
CA GLY A 572 12.32 -1.04 19.81
C GLY A 572 11.38 -0.11 19.02
N ALA A 573 11.07 -0.53 17.80
CA ALA A 573 10.39 0.30 16.80
C ALA A 573 8.97 0.71 17.18
N LEU A 574 8.22 -0.18 17.83
CA LEU A 574 6.84 0.10 18.25
C LEU A 574 6.80 1.07 19.43
N GLY A 575 7.65 0.87 20.43
CA GLY A 575 7.75 1.76 21.58
C GLY A 575 8.17 3.18 21.16
N THR A 576 9.17 3.29 20.31
CA THR A 576 9.58 4.56 19.71
C THR A 576 8.45 5.24 18.94
N LEU A 577 7.70 4.51 18.12
CA LEU A 577 6.55 5.05 17.39
C LEU A 577 5.47 5.56 18.36
N LEU A 578 5.18 4.84 19.43
CA LEU A 578 4.21 5.27 20.43
C LEU A 578 4.65 6.54 21.14
N ALA A 579 5.92 6.62 21.58
CA ALA A 579 6.48 7.80 22.23
C ALA A 579 6.44 9.04 21.31
N GLN A 580 6.86 8.87 20.06
CA GLN A 580 6.80 9.91 19.02
C GLN A 580 5.36 10.34 18.75
N THR A 581 4.42 9.37 18.71
CA THR A 581 2.99 9.66 18.48
C THR A 581 2.41 10.46 19.64
N LEU A 582 2.69 10.08 20.88
CA LEU A 582 2.22 10.81 22.06
C LEU A 582 2.74 12.24 22.07
N ALA A 583 4.04 12.44 21.80
CA ALA A 583 4.64 13.77 21.68
C ALA A 583 3.99 14.59 20.56
N GLY A 584 3.80 13.99 19.37
CA GLY A 584 3.16 14.63 18.22
C GLY A 584 1.69 15.00 18.48
N VAL A 585 0.95 14.14 19.17
CA VAL A 585 -0.44 14.41 19.57
C VAL A 585 -0.50 15.54 20.60
N TRP A 586 0.38 15.52 21.60
CA TRP A 586 0.46 16.56 22.63
C TRP A 586 0.74 17.94 22.03
N MET A 587 1.61 18.05 21.03
CA MET A 587 1.87 19.31 20.33
C MET A 587 0.76 19.66 19.33
N GLY A 588 0.07 18.67 18.77
CA GLY A 588 -0.87 18.86 17.65
C GLY A 588 -2.33 19.07 18.04
N PHE A 589 -2.79 18.54 19.20
CA PHE A 589 -4.19 18.64 19.57
C PHE A 589 -4.70 20.06 19.80
N PRO A 590 -3.90 21.05 20.28
CA PRO A 590 -4.43 22.37 20.61
C PRO A 590 -5.01 23.13 19.43
N ILE A 591 -4.41 22.99 18.24
CA ILE A 591 -4.93 23.65 17.02
C ILE A 591 -6.31 23.08 16.64
N VAL A 592 -6.48 21.76 16.80
CA VAL A 592 -7.77 21.11 16.56
C VAL A 592 -8.79 21.52 17.62
N MET A 593 -8.38 21.59 18.87
CA MET A 593 -9.23 22.07 19.99
C MET A 593 -9.74 23.48 19.73
N LEU A 594 -8.87 24.41 19.31
CA LEU A 594 -9.27 25.79 19.01
C LEU A 594 -10.26 25.85 17.84
N THR A 595 -9.97 25.13 16.76
CA THR A 595 -10.85 25.07 15.58
C THR A 595 -12.19 24.42 15.90
N ALA A 596 -12.18 23.29 16.64
CA ALA A 596 -13.40 22.63 17.10
C ALA A 596 -14.23 23.53 18.04
N THR A 597 -13.58 24.27 18.94
CA THR A 597 -14.26 25.25 19.80
C THR A 597 -14.94 26.35 18.98
N ALA A 598 -14.30 26.84 17.92
CA ALA A 598 -14.89 27.81 17.01
C ALA A 598 -16.08 27.20 16.23
N ALA A 599 -15.92 26.00 15.70
CA ALA A 599 -16.94 25.26 14.96
C ALA A 599 -18.19 24.98 15.82
N LEU A 600 -18.00 24.55 17.08
CA LEU A 600 -19.10 24.32 18.02
C LEU A 600 -19.94 25.57 18.30
N LYS A 601 -19.33 26.76 18.28
CA LYS A 601 -20.04 28.02 18.50
C LYS A 601 -20.85 28.50 17.27
N LEU A 602 -20.59 27.94 16.11
CA LEU A 602 -21.34 28.28 14.88
C LEU A 602 -22.65 27.46 14.78
N ILE A 603 -22.82 26.40 15.57
CA ILE A 603 -24.06 25.62 15.54
C ILE A 603 -25.13 26.35 16.34
N PRO A 604 -26.28 26.77 15.72
CA PRO A 604 -27.38 27.42 16.42
C PRO A 604 -27.95 26.51 17.53
N ILE A 605 -28.32 27.10 18.65
CA ILE A 605 -28.89 26.36 19.79
C ILE A 605 -30.19 25.68 19.42
N ASP A 606 -30.99 26.29 18.55
CA ASP A 606 -32.28 25.77 18.09
C ASP A 606 -32.18 24.36 17.46
N VAL A 607 -31.01 24.05 16.86
CA VAL A 607 -30.74 22.70 16.30
C VAL A 607 -30.67 21.66 17.42
N TYR A 608 -30.07 22.02 18.57
CA TYR A 608 -29.99 21.13 19.73
C TYR A 608 -31.35 21.01 20.44
N ASP A 609 -32.08 22.13 20.55
CA ASP A 609 -33.39 22.17 21.19
C ASP A 609 -34.41 21.37 20.38
N GLY A 610 -34.41 21.51 19.03
CA GLY A 610 -35.25 20.71 18.14
C GLY A 610 -34.96 19.20 18.25
N ALA A 611 -33.69 18.81 18.25
CA ALA A 611 -33.32 17.41 18.40
C ALA A 611 -33.65 16.85 19.79
N ALA A 612 -33.59 17.68 20.84
CA ALA A 612 -34.02 17.25 22.17
C ALA A 612 -35.53 17.02 22.26
N MET A 613 -36.31 17.81 21.50
CA MET A 613 -37.77 17.57 21.39
C MET A 613 -38.08 16.27 20.62
N ASP A 614 -37.24 15.88 19.68
CA ASP A 614 -37.31 14.58 18.99
C ASP A 614 -36.79 13.41 19.85
N GLY A 615 -36.46 13.63 21.11
CA GLY A 615 -35.99 12.62 22.06
C GLY A 615 -34.51 12.24 21.95
N ALA A 616 -33.70 13.00 21.21
CA ALA A 616 -32.26 12.74 21.13
C ALA A 616 -31.56 13.04 22.47
N THR A 617 -30.80 12.09 22.97
CA THR A 617 -30.03 12.21 24.22
C THR A 617 -28.53 12.33 23.94
N GLY A 618 -27.73 12.62 24.96
CA GLY A 618 -26.31 13.01 24.87
C GLY A 618 -25.46 12.33 23.79
N ALA A 619 -25.41 10.98 23.74
CA ALA A 619 -24.68 10.24 22.71
C ALA A 619 -25.31 10.38 21.30
N GLY A 620 -26.65 10.44 21.23
CA GLY A 620 -27.40 10.66 19.98
C GLY A 620 -27.12 12.04 19.42
N LEU A 621 -27.20 13.08 20.24
CA LEU A 621 -26.87 14.47 19.87
C LEU A 621 -25.43 14.59 19.38
N LEU A 622 -24.48 13.95 20.08
CA LEU A 622 -23.07 13.96 19.68
C LEU A 622 -22.87 13.31 18.29
N ARG A 623 -23.41 12.12 18.10
CA ARG A 623 -23.14 11.30 16.89
C ARG A 623 -23.89 11.78 15.65
N HIS A 624 -25.14 12.27 15.80
CA HIS A 624 -26.01 12.56 14.66
C HIS A 624 -26.11 14.04 14.34
N ILE A 625 -25.72 14.94 15.28
CA ILE A 625 -25.80 16.38 15.12
C ILE A 625 -24.43 17.04 15.26
N THR A 626 -23.82 16.95 16.45
CA THR A 626 -22.61 17.70 16.74
C THR A 626 -21.43 17.30 15.83
N LEU A 627 -21.07 16.00 15.78
CA LEU A 627 -19.95 15.54 14.98
C LEU A 627 -20.15 15.75 13.46
N PRO A 628 -21.33 15.44 12.86
CA PRO A 628 -21.56 15.70 11.44
C PRO A 628 -21.49 17.18 11.05
N LEU A 629 -21.88 18.10 11.92
CA LEU A 629 -21.83 19.54 11.67
C LEU A 629 -20.44 20.15 11.92
N VAL A 630 -19.73 19.67 12.94
CA VAL A 630 -18.38 20.14 13.29
C VAL A 630 -17.33 19.61 12.32
N PHE A 631 -17.42 18.35 11.89
CA PHE A 631 -16.39 17.69 11.11
C PHE A 631 -16.05 18.40 9.78
N PRO A 632 -17.00 18.86 8.97
CA PRO A 632 -16.68 19.62 7.75
C PRO A 632 -15.88 20.90 8.03
N LEU A 633 -16.16 21.59 9.14
CA LEU A 633 -15.46 22.80 9.57
C LEU A 633 -14.04 22.51 10.08
N LEU A 634 -13.79 21.29 10.58
CA LEU A 634 -12.45 20.85 11.00
C LEU A 634 -11.56 20.45 9.82
N VAL A 635 -12.11 20.02 8.70
CA VAL A 635 -11.33 19.44 7.59
C VAL A 635 -10.17 20.35 7.13
N PRO A 636 -10.32 21.68 6.97
CA PRO A 636 -9.18 22.53 6.61
C PRO A 636 -8.04 22.48 7.63
N ALA A 637 -8.36 22.52 8.94
CA ALA A 637 -7.36 22.41 9.99
C ALA A 637 -6.70 21.01 10.02
N LEU A 638 -7.47 19.96 9.77
CA LEU A 638 -6.94 18.59 9.69
C LEU A 638 -6.03 18.39 8.47
N ILE A 639 -6.33 19.04 7.33
CA ILE A 639 -5.44 19.03 6.16
C ILE A 639 -4.12 19.71 6.50
N VAL A 640 -4.17 20.91 7.09
CA VAL A 640 -2.97 21.63 7.53
C VAL A 640 -2.17 20.78 8.51
N ARG A 641 -2.82 20.16 9.50
CA ARG A 641 -2.16 19.30 10.49
C ARG A 641 -1.54 18.07 9.82
N ALA A 642 -2.19 17.48 8.81
CA ALA A 642 -1.66 16.33 8.08
C ALA A 642 -0.41 16.68 7.27
N VAL A 643 -0.40 17.85 6.61
CA VAL A 643 0.78 18.36 5.90
C VAL A 643 1.94 18.58 6.87
N PHE A 644 1.69 19.22 8.01
CA PHE A 644 2.71 19.42 9.04
C PHE A 644 3.21 18.08 9.60
N ALA A 645 2.31 17.14 9.92
CA ALA A 645 2.69 15.85 10.45
C ALA A 645 3.55 15.06 9.46
N PHE A 646 3.19 15.03 8.19
CA PHE A 646 3.94 14.31 7.17
C PHE A 646 5.34 14.91 6.93
N ASN A 647 5.47 16.23 7.02
CA ASN A 647 6.72 16.96 6.79
C ASN A 647 7.53 17.23 8.08
N GLN A 648 7.11 16.68 9.21
CA GLN A 648 7.72 16.92 10.50
C GLN A 648 9.04 16.13 10.63
N PHE A 649 10.16 16.79 10.97
CA PHE A 649 11.43 16.14 11.16
C PHE A 649 12.06 16.45 12.53
N TYR A 650 11.88 17.64 13.10
CA TYR A 650 12.44 18.03 14.40
C TYR A 650 12.01 17.12 15.54
N LEU A 651 10.78 16.61 15.47
CA LEU A 651 10.25 15.68 16.46
C LEU A 651 11.05 14.37 16.50
N PHE A 652 11.60 13.93 15.38
CA PHE A 652 12.26 12.64 15.27
C PHE A 652 13.74 12.64 15.63
N MET A 653 14.36 13.81 15.66
CA MET A 653 15.81 13.91 15.91
C MET A 653 16.26 13.43 17.30
N PRO A 654 15.53 13.73 18.40
CA PRO A 654 15.95 13.31 19.74
C PRO A 654 15.65 11.83 20.05
N PHE A 655 14.74 11.18 19.29
CA PHE A 655 14.37 9.79 19.57
C PHE A 655 15.31 8.80 18.90
N ARG A 656 15.56 7.66 19.56
CA ARG A 656 16.32 6.54 19.01
C ARG A 656 15.39 5.71 18.09
N GLY A 657 15.66 5.72 16.79
CA GLY A 657 14.91 4.94 15.80
C GLY A 657 13.66 5.65 15.27
N GLY A 658 13.12 5.11 14.19
CA GLY A 658 12.01 5.68 13.44
C GLY A 658 12.37 6.97 12.74
N SER A 659 12.27 7.01 11.41
CA SER A 659 12.55 8.24 10.65
C SER A 659 11.46 8.48 9.61
N THR A 660 10.99 9.72 9.56
CA THR A 660 10.14 10.17 8.46
C THR A 660 10.97 10.46 7.21
N LEU A 661 10.31 10.60 6.08
CA LEU A 661 10.95 11.04 4.83
C LEU A 661 11.65 12.41 5.01
N ALA A 662 11.03 13.32 5.74
CA ALA A 662 11.61 14.64 6.02
C ALA A 662 12.86 14.53 6.90
N SER A 663 12.88 13.67 7.93
CA SER A 663 14.06 13.43 8.74
C SER A 663 15.17 12.72 7.95
N LEU A 664 14.80 11.82 7.03
CA LEU A 664 15.75 11.18 6.12
C LEU A 664 16.39 12.20 5.16
N ALA A 665 15.59 13.06 4.52
CA ALA A 665 16.09 14.13 3.65
C ALA A 665 17.12 15.00 4.38
N TYR A 666 16.82 15.37 5.62
CA TYR A 666 17.75 16.10 6.48
C TYR A 666 19.04 15.32 6.78
N GLN A 667 18.93 14.02 7.15
CA GLN A 667 20.08 13.17 7.43
C GLN A 667 20.99 12.97 6.20
N LEU A 668 20.43 12.94 4.99
CA LEU A 668 21.20 12.82 3.75
C LEU A 668 22.10 14.04 3.49
N VAL A 669 21.71 15.22 3.95
CA VAL A 669 22.49 16.46 3.83
C VAL A 669 23.61 16.52 4.87
N GLN A 670 23.50 15.83 6.00
CA GLN A 670 24.50 15.86 7.07
C GLN A 670 25.77 15.11 6.67
N PRO A 671 26.97 15.68 6.99
CA PRO A 671 28.22 14.96 6.78
C PRO A 671 28.27 13.69 7.64
N ARG A 672 28.51 12.54 7.03
CA ARG A 672 28.67 11.27 7.75
C ARG A 672 30.15 10.89 7.86
N PRO A 673 30.64 10.40 9.02
CA PRO A 673 31.94 9.75 9.10
C PRO A 673 31.83 8.39 8.36
N GLY A 674 32.54 8.26 7.24
CA GLY A 674 32.65 6.99 6.50
C GLY A 674 33.92 6.23 6.91
N PRO A 675 33.88 4.89 6.99
CA PRO A 675 35.07 4.09 7.22
C PRO A 675 36.03 4.24 6.01
N GLY A 676 37.25 4.75 6.26
CA GLY A 676 38.32 4.77 5.27
C GLY A 676 38.47 6.05 4.42
N PHE A 677 37.54 6.99 4.47
CA PHE A 677 37.64 8.28 3.79
C PHE A 677 37.14 9.40 4.71
N GLY A 678 37.93 10.46 4.87
CA GLY A 678 37.52 11.62 5.65
C GLY A 678 36.15 12.14 5.18
N ARG A 679 35.25 12.39 6.10
CA ARG A 679 33.89 12.93 5.97
C ARG A 679 33.22 12.65 4.62
N ALA A 680 32.49 11.56 4.52
CA ALA A 680 31.56 11.34 3.40
C ALA A 680 30.59 12.52 3.33
N GLY A 681 30.59 13.23 2.22
CA GLY A 681 29.84 14.48 2.07
C GLY A 681 28.34 14.27 2.00
N GLY A 682 27.57 15.32 2.27
CA GLY A 682 26.12 15.32 2.13
C GLY A 682 25.67 15.00 0.70
N LEU A 683 24.60 14.23 0.60
CA LEU A 683 23.98 13.80 -0.66
C LEU A 683 22.82 14.74 -1.00
N TYR A 684 23.15 15.99 -1.41
CA TYR A 684 22.15 17.03 -1.63
C TYR A 684 21.15 16.68 -2.71
N ALA A 685 21.60 16.10 -3.82
CA ALA A 685 20.73 15.72 -4.92
C ALA A 685 19.81 14.56 -4.57
N VAL A 686 20.24 13.60 -3.75
CA VAL A 686 19.39 12.52 -3.23
C VAL A 686 18.35 13.08 -2.27
N SER A 687 18.76 13.99 -1.37
CA SER A 687 17.83 14.69 -0.48
C SER A 687 16.77 15.45 -1.27
N ALA A 688 17.16 16.16 -2.32
CA ALA A 688 16.24 16.87 -3.21
C ALA A 688 15.26 15.92 -3.92
N ALA A 689 15.71 14.73 -4.31
CA ALA A 689 14.81 13.72 -4.89
C ALA A 689 13.78 13.19 -3.88
N VAL A 690 14.16 13.05 -2.60
CA VAL A 690 13.24 12.74 -1.51
C VAL A 690 12.24 13.87 -1.29
N ASP A 691 12.68 15.13 -1.34
CA ASP A 691 11.79 16.29 -1.21
C ASP A 691 10.80 16.40 -2.37
N VAL A 692 11.22 16.12 -3.61
CA VAL A 692 10.32 16.02 -4.78
C VAL A 692 9.24 14.97 -4.54
N PHE A 693 9.60 13.82 -3.96
CA PHE A 693 8.66 12.79 -3.58
C PHE A 693 7.68 13.27 -2.49
N ILE A 694 8.16 13.92 -1.44
CA ILE A 694 7.35 14.50 -0.36
C ILE A 694 6.32 15.49 -0.95
N VAL A 695 6.77 16.41 -1.78
CA VAL A 695 5.91 17.43 -2.41
C VAL A 695 4.84 16.78 -3.29
N ALA A 696 5.21 15.76 -4.09
CA ALA A 696 4.25 15.02 -4.91
C ALA A 696 3.20 14.30 -4.06
N ALA A 697 3.62 13.61 -2.98
CA ALA A 697 2.72 12.92 -2.06
C ALA A 697 1.76 13.89 -1.35
N LEU A 698 2.27 15.03 -0.86
CA LEU A 698 1.46 16.07 -0.23
C LEU A 698 0.47 16.69 -1.21
N LEU A 699 0.89 17.00 -2.43
CA LEU A 699 0.01 17.55 -3.48
C LEU A 699 -1.15 16.60 -3.80
N ILE A 700 -0.85 15.29 -3.97
CA ILE A 700 -1.86 14.27 -4.20
C ILE A 700 -2.81 14.18 -3.00
N GLY A 701 -2.27 14.16 -1.78
CA GLY A 701 -3.05 14.11 -0.54
C GLY A 701 -4.00 15.32 -0.39
N VAL A 702 -3.48 16.52 -0.56
CA VAL A 702 -4.27 17.77 -0.48
C VAL A 702 -5.34 17.82 -1.57
N LEU A 703 -5.01 17.46 -2.81
CA LEU A 703 -5.98 17.41 -3.91
C LEU A 703 -7.08 16.34 -3.68
N ALA A 704 -6.75 15.21 -3.10
CA ALA A 704 -7.72 14.16 -2.77
C ALA A 704 -8.66 14.59 -1.64
N LEU A 705 -8.15 15.28 -0.62
CA LEU A 705 -8.92 15.75 0.53
C LEU A 705 -9.76 17.00 0.19
N SER A 706 -9.20 17.98 -0.53
CA SER A 706 -9.89 19.23 -0.89
C SER A 706 -11.14 19.01 -1.77
N ARG A 707 -11.19 17.90 -2.53
CA ARG A 707 -12.37 17.53 -3.31
C ARG A 707 -13.55 17.09 -2.45
N ARG A 708 -13.30 16.60 -1.23
CA ARG A 708 -14.36 16.24 -0.29
C ARG A 708 -14.94 17.44 0.42
N THR A 709 -14.17 18.53 0.57
CA THR A 709 -14.62 19.77 1.23
C THR A 709 -15.50 20.63 0.33
N ARG A 710 -15.27 20.66 -0.98
CA ARG A 710 -16.11 21.40 -1.93
C ARG A 710 -17.57 20.93 -1.96
N ALA A 711 -17.83 19.67 -1.61
CA ALA A 711 -19.19 19.17 -1.45
C ALA A 711 -19.88 19.75 -0.18
N ALA A 712 -19.10 20.22 0.80
CA ALA A 712 -19.61 20.85 2.02
C ALA A 712 -19.77 22.38 1.90
N GLU A 713 -19.06 23.02 0.96
CA GLU A 713 -19.20 24.47 0.68
C GLU A 713 -20.58 24.86 0.13
N GLY A 714 -21.38 23.88 -0.34
CA GLY A 714 -22.77 24.11 -0.77
C GLY A 714 -23.79 24.17 0.37
N VAL A 715 -23.39 23.92 1.60
CA VAL A 715 -24.23 24.07 2.79
C VAL A 715 -23.98 25.45 3.40
N THR A 716 -24.50 26.47 2.76
CA THR A 716 -24.69 27.79 3.40
C THR A 716 -25.75 27.63 4.47
N TYR A 717 -25.36 27.74 5.73
CA TYR A 717 -26.29 27.94 6.83
C TYR A 717 -26.88 29.35 6.66
N ALA A 718 -28.04 29.43 5.99
CA ALA A 718 -28.86 30.63 5.95
C ALA A 718 -29.59 30.85 7.28
#